data_7a1eb03a21edce5dfe485fea4f9b1e3a
#
_entry.id   7a1eb03a21edce5dfe485fea4f9b1e3a
#
_cell.length_a   1.000
_cell.length_b   1.000
_cell.length_c   1.000
_cell.angle_alpha   90.00
_cell.angle_beta   90.00
_cell.angle_gamma   90.00
#
_symmetry.space_group_name_H-M   'P 1'
#
loop_
_entity.id
_entity.type
_entity.pdbx_description
1 polymer ?
#
loop_
_entity_poly.entity_id
_entity_poly.type
_entity_poly.pdbx_seq_one_letter_code
_entity_poly.pdbx_strand_id
1 'polypeptide(L)'
;MPQSLHPGETSPRSGSTLWHALRAASPTVILMLALALGISDAMFTVLDGFLWRPLPYPHPRQLVLIRERLLKAGLKGTWVSFHTYAALRKGTPFIRSAGTVDLTGGPLTIHGVKHVAFGGFATPSLFRTLAVPPLLGHWLSRASGRPGGPEEAVLGYGFWKSAFAGSPAAVGERFRFNGKRFRVVGVMPRSFFTIYPGADFWIPRVLTPARMRDHNINHVMVARLSPGTSPRELNAWLKGYRNRALAAASPARRLRAEQDGFTIDAEPLHKGLLKIFLGGKPVLLFLLALIGLLLPLIAIVNSINLTLVRTRRRAAGFAVRRALGATGFNLFQAMLGESLVTLGGVILGSLVVAGLGCSLFRTLIRSALTGPVSIALPFTIRFGEFSVIYGIGTALLIVTTIQFIALFFAGRESLLGTLVHEAGERGTARAARFMRRGFGAFQVLMATVLVMVGLVIFQSLVNILHRPLGFDPTNRVETMVITPHHVSMARFWTEIAPALRQIPGIRHAALGYMVPFNNVMSSHSTIHTPARPNESLYVRTQKVSRTYFRTLRIPFVAGRNFTSAEERDHTAVVILSARLARRLFGTVDAIGRTFRPFGPRSPRATVVGVVGKVSWRATPATNIVGMMYTPLTYPGYKFGAGNVILKLSPGALNHLRRIRKALEGAAPGVAVTQMTRLNTLIRASDRLFLGITEITSVFALVALFLTIFGVYALTAQTSLNRHQEYAIRTAVGASPASLNRMAFAEGCWMLTLGLPLGVILALFLSHLLEGVLYGIPGLDWPVDLLGILIIVSTVLVASWVPVRNIAQADWSHLLKSGAA
;
A
#
# COMPACT_ATOMS: atom_id res chain seq x y z
N MET A 1 -64.71 -56.71 -26.64
CA MET A 1 -64.07 -55.40 -27.11
C MET A 1 -63.40 -54.80 -25.96
N PRO A 2 -62.09 -54.71 -25.90
CA PRO A 2 -61.31 -54.00 -24.88
C PRO A 2 -60.93 -52.60 -25.37
N GLN A 3 -61.16 -51.63 -24.52
CA GLN A 3 -60.73 -50.22 -24.73
C GLN A 3 -59.24 -50.11 -24.48
N SER A 4 -58.58 -49.44 -25.44
CA SER A 4 -57.20 -49.11 -25.45
C SER A 4 -56.89 -48.00 -24.48
N LEU A 5 -56.04 -48.22 -23.48
CA LEU A 5 -55.41 -47.21 -22.65
C LEU A 5 -54.18 -46.65 -23.39
N HIS A 6 -54.24 -45.39 -23.75
CA HIS A 6 -53.07 -44.61 -24.18
C HIS A 6 -52.19 -44.27 -22.98
N PRO A 7 -50.85 -44.54 -23.01
CA PRO A 7 -49.95 -43.98 -22.01
C PRO A 7 -49.57 -42.56 -22.41
N GLY A 8 -50.12 -41.61 -21.67
CA GLY A 8 -49.69 -40.22 -21.76
C GLY A 8 -48.30 -40.07 -21.12
N GLU A 9 -47.32 -39.91 -21.93
CA GLU A 9 -45.97 -39.46 -21.51
C GLU A 9 -46.08 -38.02 -20.98
N THR A 10 -46.07 -37.87 -19.67
CA THR A 10 -45.76 -36.58 -19.05
C THR A 10 -44.27 -36.47 -18.80
N SER A 11 -43.56 -35.90 -19.77
CA SER A 11 -42.19 -35.40 -19.54
C SER A 11 -42.19 -34.41 -18.35
N PRO A 12 -41.33 -34.55 -17.35
CA PRO A 12 -41.28 -33.58 -16.25
C PRO A 12 -40.87 -32.22 -16.81
N ARG A 13 -41.78 -31.25 -16.66
CA ARG A 13 -41.53 -29.85 -17.05
C ARG A 13 -40.24 -29.38 -16.40
N SER A 14 -39.28 -29.01 -17.20
CA SER A 14 -37.95 -28.51 -16.80
C SER A 14 -37.97 -27.33 -15.78
N GLY A 15 -39.07 -26.61 -15.70
CA GLY A 15 -39.29 -25.53 -14.74
C GLY A 15 -39.44 -25.99 -13.28
N SER A 16 -39.96 -27.23 -13.04
CA SER A 16 -40.16 -27.74 -11.68
C SER A 16 -38.83 -28.13 -11.00
N THR A 17 -37.88 -28.63 -11.77
CA THR A 17 -36.57 -29.03 -11.24
C THR A 17 -35.69 -27.83 -10.80
N LEU A 18 -35.71 -26.72 -11.55
CA LEU A 18 -34.99 -25.49 -11.20
C LEU A 18 -35.55 -24.84 -9.92
N TRP A 19 -36.91 -24.86 -9.78
CA TRP A 19 -37.55 -24.27 -8.61
C TRP A 19 -37.29 -25.08 -7.33
N HIS A 20 -37.26 -26.42 -7.43
CA HIS A 20 -36.83 -27.28 -6.33
C HIS A 20 -35.34 -27.12 -5.98
N ALA A 21 -34.46 -26.93 -6.97
CA ALA A 21 -33.05 -26.64 -6.75
C ALA A 21 -32.81 -25.29 -6.08
N LEU A 22 -33.59 -24.26 -6.47
CA LEU A 22 -33.54 -22.92 -5.84
C LEU A 22 -33.99 -22.95 -4.37
N ARG A 23 -35.02 -23.69 -4.03
CA ARG A 23 -35.48 -23.88 -2.64
C ARG A 23 -34.52 -24.72 -1.80
N ALA A 24 -33.78 -25.63 -2.45
CA ALA A 24 -32.84 -26.52 -1.80
C ALA A 24 -31.50 -25.82 -1.53
N ALA A 25 -31.06 -24.88 -2.40
CA ALA A 25 -29.82 -24.13 -2.24
C ALA A 25 -29.83 -23.34 -0.93
N SER A 26 -28.67 -23.20 -0.31
CA SER A 26 -28.50 -22.47 0.95
C SER A 26 -28.18 -21.00 0.70
N PRO A 27 -29.10 -20.05 0.92
CA PRO A 27 -28.78 -18.64 0.82
C PRO A 27 -27.60 -18.25 1.72
N THR A 28 -27.53 -18.83 2.91
CA THR A 28 -26.43 -18.57 3.86
C THR A 28 -25.07 -19.02 3.32
N VAL A 29 -24.97 -20.22 2.74
CA VAL A 29 -23.73 -20.74 2.13
C VAL A 29 -23.34 -19.88 0.93
N ILE A 30 -24.32 -19.52 0.07
CA ILE A 30 -24.09 -18.65 -1.08
C ILE A 30 -23.55 -17.29 -0.62
N LEU A 31 -24.20 -16.66 0.36
CA LEU A 31 -23.81 -15.35 0.87
C LEU A 31 -22.40 -15.38 1.48
N MET A 32 -22.11 -16.36 2.33
CA MET A 32 -20.81 -16.50 2.99
C MET A 32 -19.67 -16.72 1.99
N LEU A 33 -19.86 -17.63 1.05
CA LEU A 33 -18.86 -17.90 0.00
C LEU A 33 -18.73 -16.73 -0.96
N ALA A 34 -19.84 -16.13 -1.40
CA ALA A 34 -19.81 -14.97 -2.29
C ALA A 34 -19.05 -13.79 -1.67
N LEU A 35 -19.30 -13.50 -0.39
CA LEU A 35 -18.61 -12.43 0.32
C LEU A 35 -17.12 -12.72 0.47
N ALA A 36 -16.76 -13.90 0.96
CA ALA A 36 -15.38 -14.26 1.22
C ALA A 36 -14.54 -14.40 -0.08
N LEU A 37 -15.11 -15.07 -1.11
CA LEU A 37 -14.45 -15.24 -2.40
C LEU A 37 -14.39 -13.93 -3.18
N GLY A 38 -15.42 -13.09 -3.11
CA GLY A 38 -15.42 -11.77 -3.75
C GLY A 38 -14.37 -10.85 -3.15
N ILE A 39 -14.18 -10.86 -1.83
CA ILE A 39 -13.09 -10.13 -1.18
C ILE A 39 -11.73 -10.71 -1.59
N SER A 40 -11.59 -12.04 -1.61
CA SER A 40 -10.37 -12.70 -2.06
C SER A 40 -10.01 -12.33 -3.51
N ASP A 41 -10.99 -12.30 -4.41
CA ASP A 41 -10.80 -11.91 -5.80
C ASP A 41 -10.45 -10.42 -5.94
N ALA A 42 -11.06 -9.54 -5.15
CA ALA A 42 -10.65 -8.15 -5.09
C ALA A 42 -9.18 -8.01 -4.67
N MET A 43 -8.75 -8.74 -3.63
CA MET A 43 -7.35 -8.74 -3.18
C MET A 43 -6.41 -9.34 -4.22
N PHE A 44 -6.80 -10.43 -4.85
CA PHE A 44 -6.06 -11.02 -5.97
C PHE A 44 -5.89 -10.01 -7.11
N THR A 45 -6.95 -9.30 -7.49
CA THR A 45 -6.91 -8.27 -8.54
C THR A 45 -5.93 -7.15 -8.20
N VAL A 46 -5.88 -6.75 -6.93
CA VAL A 46 -4.91 -5.75 -6.45
C VAL A 46 -3.49 -6.30 -6.52
N LEU A 47 -3.28 -7.52 -6.03
CA LEU A 47 -1.97 -8.19 -6.06
C LEU A 47 -1.51 -8.45 -7.50
N ASP A 48 -2.41 -8.88 -8.40
CA ASP A 48 -2.13 -9.04 -9.83
C ASP A 48 -1.61 -7.74 -10.44
N GLY A 49 -2.29 -6.63 -10.16
CA GLY A 49 -1.89 -5.30 -10.63
C GLY A 49 -0.50 -4.89 -10.16
N PHE A 50 -0.11 -5.26 -8.95
CA PHE A 50 1.20 -4.92 -8.38
C PHE A 50 2.31 -5.92 -8.68
N LEU A 51 2.02 -7.22 -8.78
CA LEU A 51 3.05 -8.27 -8.82
C LEU A 51 3.24 -8.88 -10.21
N TRP A 52 2.15 -9.17 -10.93
CA TRP A 52 2.21 -9.98 -12.14
C TRP A 52 1.88 -9.22 -13.41
N ARG A 53 1.00 -8.22 -13.34
CA ARG A 53 0.60 -7.47 -14.53
C ARG A 53 1.79 -6.71 -15.12
N PRO A 54 2.11 -6.91 -16.39
CA PRO A 54 3.26 -6.27 -17.01
C PRO A 54 3.04 -4.75 -17.10
N LEU A 55 4.12 -3.99 -16.95
CA LEU A 55 4.11 -2.56 -17.22
C LEU A 55 3.73 -2.29 -18.68
N PRO A 56 3.05 -1.16 -18.99
CA PRO A 56 2.58 -0.84 -20.33
C PRO A 56 3.71 -0.35 -21.25
N TYR A 57 4.78 -1.13 -21.33
CA TYR A 57 5.91 -0.89 -22.23
C TYR A 57 6.14 -2.08 -23.13
N PRO A 58 6.58 -1.89 -24.38
CA PRO A 58 7.03 -2.98 -25.23
C PRO A 58 8.18 -3.76 -24.59
N HIS A 59 8.05 -5.08 -24.55
CA HIS A 59 9.04 -5.99 -23.94
C HIS A 59 9.48 -5.58 -22.50
N PRO A 60 8.55 -5.47 -21.54
CA PRO A 60 8.80 -4.86 -20.23
C PRO A 60 9.83 -5.65 -19.39
N ARG A 61 10.01 -6.95 -19.67
CA ARG A 61 11.00 -7.80 -18.97
C ARG A 61 12.44 -7.41 -19.32
N GLN A 62 12.67 -6.71 -20.44
CA GLN A 62 13.99 -6.20 -20.82
C GLN A 62 14.34 -4.87 -20.15
N LEU A 63 13.38 -4.22 -19.48
CA LEU A 63 13.61 -2.94 -18.83
C LEU A 63 14.13 -3.14 -17.41
N VAL A 64 15.26 -2.47 -17.12
CA VAL A 64 15.89 -2.47 -15.79
C VAL A 64 16.13 -1.05 -15.32
N LEU A 65 16.09 -0.88 -14.00
CA LEU A 65 16.49 0.32 -13.30
C LEU A 65 17.94 0.13 -12.82
N ILE A 66 18.84 1.00 -13.25
CA ILE A 66 20.22 1.01 -12.75
C ILE A 66 20.30 1.89 -11.52
N ARG A 67 20.99 1.41 -10.49
CA ARG A 67 21.09 2.09 -9.19
C ARG A 67 22.51 2.12 -8.67
N GLU A 68 22.89 3.25 -8.12
CA GLU A 68 24.05 3.37 -7.24
C GLU A 68 23.56 3.43 -5.79
N ARG A 69 24.19 2.68 -4.92
CA ARG A 69 23.83 2.62 -3.51
C ARG A 69 25.04 2.80 -2.63
N LEU A 70 24.86 3.47 -1.51
CA LEU A 70 25.84 3.61 -0.45
C LEU A 70 25.29 2.86 0.77
N LEU A 71 25.50 1.56 0.82
CA LEU A 71 24.80 0.65 1.72
C LEU A 71 25.13 0.91 3.20
N LYS A 72 26.42 1.20 3.50
CA LYS A 72 26.88 1.51 4.86
C LYS A 72 26.43 2.90 5.30
N ALA A 73 26.33 3.86 4.36
CA ALA A 73 25.81 5.19 4.61
C ALA A 73 24.27 5.23 4.67
N GLY A 74 23.58 4.13 4.36
CA GLY A 74 22.13 4.05 4.40
C GLY A 74 21.41 4.52 3.14
N LEU A 75 22.12 4.92 2.08
CA LEU A 75 21.52 5.28 0.78
C LEU A 75 21.18 4.01 -0.01
N LYS A 76 19.93 3.60 0.08
CA LYS A 76 19.37 2.43 -0.63
C LYS A 76 18.47 2.85 -1.80
N GLY A 77 18.61 4.08 -2.30
CA GLY A 77 17.77 4.68 -3.32
C GLY A 77 17.88 4.05 -4.71
N THR A 78 17.21 4.67 -5.66
CA THR A 78 17.06 4.22 -7.05
C THR A 78 17.75 5.17 -8.02
N TRP A 79 18.70 5.97 -7.53
CA TRP A 79 19.37 7.01 -8.30
C TRP A 79 20.74 6.56 -8.78
N VAL A 80 21.23 7.27 -9.78
CA VAL A 80 22.55 7.06 -10.43
C VAL A 80 23.19 8.41 -10.74
N SER A 81 24.51 8.45 -10.85
CA SER A 81 25.26 9.62 -11.30
C SER A 81 25.29 9.71 -12.83
N PHE A 82 25.44 10.92 -13.38
CA PHE A 82 25.68 11.07 -14.82
C PHE A 82 26.99 10.45 -15.28
N HIS A 83 28.00 10.40 -14.40
CA HIS A 83 29.23 9.69 -14.70
C HIS A 83 28.98 8.22 -15.02
N THR A 84 28.23 7.53 -14.18
CA THR A 84 27.87 6.12 -14.42
C THR A 84 26.97 5.96 -15.65
N TYR A 85 26.00 6.84 -15.84
CA TYR A 85 25.18 6.84 -17.08
C TYR A 85 26.05 6.97 -18.34
N ALA A 86 27.02 7.91 -18.37
CA ALA A 86 27.90 8.13 -19.51
C ALA A 86 28.79 6.93 -19.80
N ALA A 87 29.31 6.29 -18.76
CA ALA A 87 30.13 5.10 -18.86
C ALA A 87 29.35 3.89 -19.37
N LEU A 88 28.19 3.62 -18.80
CA LEU A 88 27.34 2.47 -19.19
C LEU A 88 26.77 2.62 -20.61
N ARG A 89 26.52 3.84 -21.06
CA ARG A 89 26.06 4.11 -22.42
C ARG A 89 27.10 3.77 -23.49
N LYS A 90 28.41 3.90 -23.19
CA LYS A 90 29.49 3.76 -24.15
C LYS A 90 30.07 2.35 -24.25
N GLY A 91 29.90 1.51 -23.23
CA GLY A 91 30.79 0.36 -23.11
C GLY A 91 30.25 -0.94 -22.57
N THR A 92 28.95 -1.22 -22.73
CA THR A 92 28.44 -2.53 -22.28
C THR A 92 27.66 -3.25 -23.38
N PRO A 93 27.99 -4.52 -23.68
CA PRO A 93 27.24 -5.32 -24.65
C PRO A 93 25.84 -5.70 -24.15
N PHE A 94 25.61 -5.63 -22.83
CA PHE A 94 24.40 -6.07 -22.17
C PHE A 94 23.26 -5.03 -22.24
N ILE A 95 23.56 -3.76 -22.56
CA ILE A 95 22.58 -2.67 -22.63
C ILE A 95 22.43 -2.20 -24.07
N ARG A 96 21.24 -2.44 -24.65
CA ARG A 96 20.89 -1.97 -26.01
C ARG A 96 20.67 -0.46 -26.05
N SER A 97 20.02 0.10 -25.03
CA SER A 97 19.75 1.53 -24.90
C SER A 97 19.53 1.91 -23.44
N ALA A 98 19.86 3.16 -23.10
CA ALA A 98 19.63 3.70 -21.77
C ALA A 98 19.22 5.17 -21.84
N GLY A 99 18.43 5.60 -20.86
CA GLY A 99 18.02 6.99 -20.72
C GLY A 99 17.86 7.38 -19.25
N THR A 100 17.96 8.67 -18.99
CA THR A 100 17.75 9.25 -17.66
C THR A 100 16.55 10.19 -17.67
N VAL A 101 15.92 10.31 -16.51
CA VAL A 101 14.87 11.29 -16.24
C VAL A 101 15.05 11.87 -14.85
N ASP A 102 14.83 13.20 -14.75
CA ASP A 102 14.84 13.94 -13.50
C ASP A 102 13.59 14.80 -13.41
N LEU A 103 13.09 14.98 -12.21
CA LEU A 103 11.99 15.91 -11.98
C LEU A 103 12.47 17.35 -12.13
N THR A 104 11.66 18.18 -12.77
CA THR A 104 11.83 19.65 -12.82
C THR A 104 10.48 20.32 -12.58
N GLY A 105 10.53 21.51 -12.02
CA GLY A 105 9.34 22.34 -11.86
C GLY A 105 9.68 23.81 -12.12
N GLY A 106 8.69 24.59 -12.53
CA GLY A 106 8.92 26.01 -12.79
C GLY A 106 7.73 26.76 -13.31
N PRO A 107 7.93 28.09 -13.46
CA PRO A 107 6.97 28.94 -14.14
C PRO A 107 6.87 28.55 -15.61
N LEU A 108 5.65 28.27 -16.02
CA LEU A 108 5.29 27.95 -17.38
C LEU A 108 4.30 29.00 -17.89
N THR A 109 4.54 29.56 -19.08
CA THR A 109 3.63 30.49 -19.72
C THR A 109 3.16 29.95 -21.06
N ILE A 110 1.85 29.76 -21.19
CA ILE A 110 1.16 29.34 -22.42
C ILE A 110 0.11 30.40 -22.74
N HIS A 111 0.05 30.86 -23.98
CA HIS A 111 -0.92 31.88 -24.45
C HIS A 111 -1.02 33.11 -23.50
N GLY A 112 0.12 33.53 -22.93
CA GLY A 112 0.17 34.65 -21.96
C GLY A 112 -0.24 34.28 -20.53
N VAL A 113 -0.84 33.12 -20.29
CA VAL A 113 -1.27 32.67 -18.96
C VAL A 113 -0.12 31.99 -18.24
N LYS A 114 0.13 32.42 -16.99
CA LYS A 114 1.17 31.82 -16.13
C LYS A 114 0.63 30.63 -15.35
N HIS A 115 1.35 29.53 -15.41
CA HIS A 115 1.09 28.30 -14.66
C HIS A 115 2.33 27.87 -13.90
N VAL A 116 2.16 27.05 -12.88
CA VAL A 116 3.24 26.23 -12.33
C VAL A 116 3.10 24.84 -12.94
N ALA A 117 4.15 24.36 -13.56
CA ALA A 117 4.16 23.04 -14.16
C ALA A 117 5.31 22.18 -13.63
N PHE A 118 5.05 20.88 -13.52
CA PHE A 118 6.04 19.88 -13.14
C PHE A 118 6.35 19.02 -14.36
N GLY A 119 7.57 19.11 -14.84
CA GLY A 119 8.03 18.34 -15.99
C GLY A 119 9.18 17.43 -15.65
N GLY A 120 9.70 16.77 -16.68
CA GLY A 120 10.88 15.92 -16.62
C GLY A 120 12.01 16.48 -17.51
N PHE A 121 13.21 16.57 -16.97
CA PHE A 121 14.39 16.59 -17.83
C PHE A 121 14.68 15.15 -18.28
N ALA A 122 14.51 14.86 -19.55
CA ALA A 122 14.73 13.53 -20.09
C ALA A 122 15.85 13.53 -21.14
N THR A 123 16.74 12.53 -21.06
CA THR A 123 17.61 12.31 -22.22
C THR A 123 16.78 11.85 -23.41
N PRO A 124 17.02 12.31 -24.66
CA PRO A 124 16.26 11.86 -25.82
C PRO A 124 16.25 10.33 -26.03
N SER A 125 17.27 9.65 -25.53
CA SER A 125 17.33 8.18 -25.53
C SER A 125 16.30 7.52 -24.64
N LEU A 126 15.75 8.20 -23.62
CA LEU A 126 14.77 7.62 -22.70
C LEU A 126 13.51 7.12 -23.43
N PHE A 127 12.97 7.92 -24.31
CA PHE A 127 11.76 7.55 -25.07
C PHE A 127 11.98 6.31 -25.94
N ARG A 128 13.14 6.22 -26.58
CA ARG A 128 13.55 5.01 -27.33
C ARG A 128 13.79 3.81 -26.44
N THR A 129 14.31 4.04 -25.23
CA THR A 129 14.53 2.99 -24.24
C THR A 129 13.19 2.43 -23.75
N LEU A 130 12.21 3.27 -23.49
CA LEU A 130 10.85 2.87 -23.11
C LEU A 130 10.05 2.37 -24.30
N ALA A 131 10.34 2.85 -25.53
CA ALA A 131 9.77 2.42 -26.80
C ALA A 131 8.24 2.56 -26.92
N VAL A 132 7.63 3.53 -26.20
CA VAL A 132 6.21 3.83 -26.33
C VAL A 132 6.04 4.90 -27.42
N PRO A 133 5.31 4.63 -28.52
CA PRO A 133 5.08 5.63 -29.55
C PRO A 133 4.29 6.83 -29.02
N PRO A 134 4.55 8.05 -29.49
CA PRO A 134 3.74 9.20 -29.17
C PRO A 134 2.34 9.08 -29.78
N LEU A 135 1.36 9.69 -29.13
CA LEU A 135 -0.02 9.78 -29.66
C LEU A 135 -0.07 10.73 -30.86
N LEU A 136 0.69 11.85 -30.76
CA LEU A 136 0.81 12.86 -31.80
C LEU A 136 2.27 13.26 -31.95
N GLY A 137 2.72 13.56 -33.17
CA GLY A 137 4.07 14.05 -33.46
C GLY A 137 5.17 12.99 -33.27
N HIS A 138 6.29 13.39 -32.68
CA HIS A 138 7.46 12.54 -32.49
C HIS A 138 8.13 12.75 -31.12
N TRP A 139 9.05 11.86 -30.75
CA TRP A 139 9.86 11.99 -29.52
C TRP A 139 10.88 13.14 -29.64
N LEU A 140 11.51 13.50 -28.52
CA LEU A 140 12.66 14.38 -28.51
C LEU A 140 13.73 13.91 -29.52
N SER A 141 14.20 14.82 -30.36
CA SER A 141 15.26 14.51 -31.35
C SER A 141 16.60 14.23 -30.66
N ARG A 142 17.48 13.48 -31.31
CA ARG A 142 18.85 13.24 -30.77
C ARG A 142 19.62 14.56 -30.64
N ALA A 143 19.34 15.52 -31.52
CA ALA A 143 20.00 16.82 -31.57
C ALA A 143 19.65 17.65 -30.32
N SER A 144 18.42 17.57 -29.81
CA SER A 144 18.00 18.35 -28.65
C SER A 144 18.75 18.00 -27.35
N GLY A 145 19.37 16.81 -27.27
CA GLY A 145 20.25 16.41 -26.16
C GLY A 145 21.68 16.94 -26.22
N ARG A 146 22.07 17.69 -27.26
CA ARG A 146 23.40 18.25 -27.45
C ARG A 146 23.42 19.75 -27.09
N PRO A 147 24.55 20.31 -26.67
CA PRO A 147 24.69 21.75 -26.52
C PRO A 147 24.33 22.47 -27.85
N GLY A 148 23.52 23.52 -27.77
CA GLY A 148 23.04 24.27 -28.95
C GLY A 148 21.95 23.57 -29.75
N GLY A 149 21.47 22.40 -29.31
CA GLY A 149 20.38 21.69 -29.97
C GLY A 149 19.02 22.39 -29.81
N PRO A 150 18.00 21.96 -30.59
CA PRO A 150 16.68 22.57 -30.55
C PRO A 150 15.99 22.37 -29.18
N GLU A 151 15.33 23.42 -28.71
CA GLU A 151 14.54 23.42 -27.47
C GLU A 151 13.17 22.80 -27.75
N GLU A 152 13.08 21.50 -27.64
CA GLU A 152 11.91 20.67 -27.88
C GLU A 152 11.20 20.28 -26.58
N ALA A 153 9.91 20.00 -26.66
CA ALA A 153 9.14 19.44 -25.55
C ALA A 153 8.16 18.36 -26.04
N VAL A 154 7.98 17.33 -25.23
CA VAL A 154 6.94 16.31 -25.40
C VAL A 154 5.95 16.46 -24.26
N LEU A 155 4.66 16.57 -24.56
CA LEU A 155 3.60 16.78 -23.57
C LEU A 155 3.11 15.46 -22.98
N GLY A 156 2.74 15.49 -21.71
CA GLY A 156 1.95 14.46 -21.07
C GLY A 156 0.47 14.55 -21.48
N TYR A 157 -0.22 13.42 -21.55
CA TYR A 157 -1.62 13.36 -21.97
C TYR A 157 -2.55 14.28 -21.14
N GLY A 158 -2.40 14.26 -19.82
CA GLY A 158 -3.23 15.07 -18.92
C GLY A 158 -3.03 16.56 -19.15
N PHE A 159 -1.79 16.97 -19.30
CA PHE A 159 -1.44 18.37 -19.54
C PHE A 159 -1.89 18.84 -20.92
N TRP A 160 -1.73 18.02 -21.96
CA TRP A 160 -2.27 18.31 -23.29
C TRP A 160 -3.80 18.52 -23.27
N LYS A 161 -4.54 17.68 -22.54
CA LYS A 161 -6.00 17.84 -22.39
C LYS A 161 -6.40 19.10 -21.61
N SER A 162 -5.67 19.44 -20.54
CA SER A 162 -6.03 20.58 -19.67
C SER A 162 -5.54 21.94 -20.20
N ALA A 163 -4.33 22.02 -20.76
CA ALA A 163 -3.71 23.27 -21.17
C ALA A 163 -3.88 23.58 -22.67
N PHE A 164 -4.07 22.56 -23.52
CA PHE A 164 -4.25 22.70 -24.97
C PHE A 164 -5.62 22.17 -25.45
N ALA A 165 -6.57 21.96 -24.54
CA ALA A 165 -7.92 21.46 -24.84
C ALA A 165 -7.95 20.15 -25.66
N GLY A 166 -6.84 19.41 -25.69
CA GLY A 166 -6.70 18.19 -26.50
C GLY A 166 -6.61 18.42 -28.00
N SER A 167 -6.26 19.63 -28.44
CA SER A 167 -6.12 19.98 -29.84
C SER A 167 -4.88 19.32 -30.46
N PRO A 168 -4.98 18.68 -31.65
CA PRO A 168 -3.82 18.20 -32.38
C PRO A 168 -2.86 19.34 -32.80
N ALA A 169 -3.36 20.57 -32.97
CA ALA A 169 -2.57 21.75 -33.27
C ALA A 169 -1.55 22.12 -32.19
N ALA A 170 -1.66 21.54 -31.00
CA ALA A 170 -0.65 21.69 -29.94
C ALA A 170 0.76 21.27 -30.41
N VAL A 171 0.87 20.34 -31.38
CA VAL A 171 2.15 20.00 -31.98
C VAL A 171 2.60 21.14 -32.91
N GLY A 172 3.77 21.68 -32.62
CA GLY A 172 4.30 22.87 -33.30
C GLY A 172 4.19 24.15 -32.47
N GLU A 173 3.24 24.22 -31.54
CA GLU A 173 3.10 25.36 -30.63
C GLU A 173 4.32 25.56 -29.73
N ARG A 174 4.44 26.78 -29.20
CA ARG A 174 5.55 27.14 -28.30
C ARG A 174 5.04 27.61 -26.95
N PHE A 175 5.68 27.16 -25.89
CA PHE A 175 5.48 27.66 -24.55
C PHE A 175 6.81 28.11 -23.92
N ARG A 176 6.73 28.93 -22.90
CA ARG A 176 7.91 29.35 -22.15
C ARG A 176 7.95 28.66 -20.80
N PHE A 177 9.05 27.97 -20.51
CA PHE A 177 9.28 27.33 -19.22
C PHE A 177 10.63 27.78 -18.65
N ASN A 178 10.63 28.25 -17.40
CA ASN A 178 11.82 28.82 -16.75
C ASN A 178 12.56 29.86 -17.60
N GLY A 179 11.83 30.69 -18.33
CA GLY A 179 12.36 31.75 -19.18
C GLY A 179 12.76 31.28 -20.60
N LYS A 180 12.90 29.98 -20.86
CA LYS A 180 13.23 29.44 -22.17
C LYS A 180 11.99 29.06 -22.96
N ARG A 181 12.05 29.22 -24.30
CA ARG A 181 10.98 28.84 -25.21
C ARG A 181 11.21 27.41 -25.70
N PHE A 182 10.18 26.57 -25.57
CA PHE A 182 10.18 25.18 -26.06
C PHE A 182 9.11 25.01 -27.12
N ARG A 183 9.43 24.28 -28.20
CA ARG A 183 8.48 23.86 -29.21
C ARG A 183 7.91 22.49 -28.86
N VAL A 184 6.61 22.32 -28.87
CA VAL A 184 5.96 21.04 -28.70
C VAL A 184 6.20 20.19 -29.95
N VAL A 185 6.82 19.02 -29.81
CA VAL A 185 7.14 18.10 -30.91
C VAL A 185 6.31 16.83 -30.86
N GLY A 186 5.64 16.56 -29.75
CA GLY A 186 4.79 15.40 -29.60
C GLY A 186 3.98 15.37 -28.32
N VAL A 187 3.02 14.46 -28.28
CA VAL A 187 2.16 14.19 -27.13
C VAL A 187 2.22 12.70 -26.83
N MET A 188 2.46 12.33 -25.57
CA MET A 188 2.48 10.94 -25.16
C MET A 188 1.07 10.39 -24.90
N PRO A 189 0.84 9.08 -25.10
CA PRO A 189 -0.46 8.48 -24.80
C PRO A 189 -0.75 8.45 -23.31
N ARG A 190 -2.03 8.27 -22.95
CA ARG A 190 -2.48 8.22 -21.54
C ARG A 190 -1.81 7.12 -20.72
N SER A 191 -1.42 6.03 -21.38
CA SER A 191 -0.72 4.90 -20.76
C SER A 191 0.76 5.16 -20.48
N PHE A 192 1.34 6.24 -21.03
CA PHE A 192 2.74 6.55 -20.83
C PHE A 192 2.96 7.19 -19.45
N PHE A 193 3.88 6.66 -18.72
CA PHE A 193 4.41 7.27 -17.51
C PHE A 193 5.93 7.11 -17.48
N THR A 194 6.59 7.97 -16.77
CA THR A 194 7.98 7.78 -16.33
C THR A 194 7.97 7.43 -14.84
N ILE A 195 9.15 7.27 -14.24
CA ILE A 195 9.30 7.08 -12.79
C ILE A 195 8.71 8.25 -11.99
N TYR A 196 8.53 9.39 -12.63
CA TYR A 196 7.78 10.54 -12.13
C TYR A 196 6.39 10.60 -12.81
N PRO A 197 5.41 9.83 -12.32
CA PRO A 197 4.08 9.82 -12.91
C PRO A 197 3.41 11.19 -12.70
N GLY A 198 2.68 11.65 -13.70
CA GLY A 198 2.01 12.96 -13.67
C GLY A 198 2.90 14.14 -14.11
N ALA A 199 4.03 13.89 -14.73
CA ALA A 199 4.78 14.95 -15.39
C ALA A 199 3.96 15.59 -16.52
N ASP A 200 3.86 16.93 -16.50
CA ASP A 200 3.12 17.71 -17.49
C ASP A 200 3.77 17.65 -18.87
N PHE A 201 5.11 17.62 -18.87
CA PHE A 201 5.89 17.58 -20.11
C PHE A 201 7.31 17.04 -19.84
N TRP A 202 8.02 16.70 -20.91
CA TRP A 202 9.45 16.35 -20.87
C TRP A 202 10.21 17.26 -21.84
N ILE A 203 11.32 17.80 -21.33
CA ILE A 203 12.27 18.64 -22.09
C ILE A 203 13.64 17.97 -22.10
N PRO A 204 14.51 18.28 -23.09
CA PRO A 204 15.76 17.59 -23.24
C PRO A 204 16.72 17.87 -22.09
N ARG A 205 17.35 16.82 -21.59
CA ARG A 205 18.53 16.90 -20.74
C ARG A 205 19.76 17.04 -21.64
N VAL A 206 20.29 18.26 -21.73
CA VAL A 206 21.51 18.52 -22.49
C VAL A 206 22.71 17.90 -21.77
N LEU A 207 23.45 17.03 -22.47
CA LEU A 207 24.62 16.32 -21.95
C LEU A 207 25.91 17.10 -22.28
N THR A 208 26.34 17.93 -21.34
CA THR A 208 27.63 18.62 -21.43
C THR A 208 28.78 17.77 -20.89
N PRO A 209 30.05 17.98 -21.29
CA PRO A 209 31.19 17.26 -20.72
C PRO A 209 31.30 17.40 -19.20
N ALA A 210 30.96 18.56 -18.66
CA ALA A 210 30.93 18.79 -17.21
C ALA A 210 29.86 17.92 -16.50
N ARG A 211 28.65 17.82 -17.06
CA ARG A 211 27.62 16.91 -16.51
C ARG A 211 28.02 15.45 -16.60
N MET A 212 28.62 15.03 -17.70
CA MET A 212 29.04 13.63 -17.85
C MET A 212 30.13 13.23 -16.84
N ARG A 213 30.79 14.19 -16.21
CA ARG A 213 31.75 13.98 -15.10
C ARG A 213 31.12 14.12 -13.71
N ASP A 214 29.82 14.45 -13.64
CA ASP A 214 29.14 14.62 -12.35
C ASP A 214 28.88 13.26 -11.68
N HIS A 215 29.33 13.15 -10.43
CA HIS A 215 29.21 11.96 -9.59
C HIS A 215 28.07 12.04 -8.58
N ASN A 216 27.26 13.11 -8.63
CA ASN A 216 26.11 13.23 -7.75
C ASN A 216 25.06 12.17 -8.12
N ILE A 217 24.68 11.36 -7.13
CA ILE A 217 23.70 10.26 -7.27
C ILE A 217 22.29 10.84 -7.11
N ASN A 218 21.72 11.43 -8.18
CA ASN A 218 20.43 12.12 -8.13
C ASN A 218 19.57 11.95 -9.39
N HIS A 219 19.96 11.07 -10.31
CA HIS A 219 19.28 10.82 -11.58
C HIS A 219 18.69 9.42 -11.62
N VAL A 220 17.53 9.28 -12.23
CA VAL A 220 16.93 7.97 -12.45
C VAL A 220 17.33 7.48 -13.84
N MET A 221 17.90 6.28 -13.92
CA MET A 221 18.34 5.66 -15.16
C MET A 221 17.55 4.38 -15.45
N VAL A 222 16.88 4.38 -16.58
CA VAL A 222 16.27 3.17 -17.15
C VAL A 222 17.14 2.67 -18.28
N ALA A 223 17.37 1.37 -18.33
CA ALA A 223 18.08 0.72 -19.43
C ALA A 223 17.25 -0.43 -20.00
N ARG A 224 17.38 -0.65 -21.29
CA ARG A 224 16.85 -1.82 -22.00
C ARG A 224 18.00 -2.79 -22.27
N LEU A 225 17.82 -4.00 -21.83
CA LEU A 225 18.77 -5.08 -22.04
C LEU A 225 18.83 -5.48 -23.51
N SER A 226 19.99 -5.95 -23.95
CA SER A 226 20.16 -6.61 -25.24
C SER A 226 19.35 -7.91 -25.27
N PRO A 227 18.88 -8.36 -26.45
CA PRO A 227 18.20 -9.65 -26.57
C PRO A 227 19.03 -10.79 -25.97
N GLY A 228 18.41 -11.71 -25.25
CA GLY A 228 19.07 -12.83 -24.58
C GLY A 228 19.79 -12.51 -23.28
N THR A 229 19.94 -11.25 -22.92
CA THR A 229 20.62 -10.85 -21.66
C THR A 229 19.69 -10.89 -20.47
N SER A 230 20.15 -11.49 -19.37
CA SER A 230 19.44 -11.49 -18.09
C SER A 230 19.92 -10.36 -17.16
N PRO A 231 19.06 -9.89 -16.23
CA PRO A 231 19.50 -8.96 -15.19
C PRO A 231 20.62 -9.50 -14.29
N ARG A 232 20.77 -10.83 -14.19
CA ARG A 232 21.84 -11.48 -13.42
C ARG A 232 23.20 -11.29 -14.08
N GLU A 233 23.26 -11.50 -15.40
CA GLU A 233 24.49 -11.30 -16.18
C GLU A 233 24.93 -9.85 -16.16
N LEU A 234 24.00 -8.91 -16.35
CA LEU A 234 24.30 -7.50 -16.21
C LEU A 234 24.85 -7.16 -14.81
N ASN A 235 24.26 -7.73 -13.75
CA ASN A 235 24.73 -7.49 -12.38
C ASN A 235 26.15 -8.05 -12.14
N ALA A 236 26.48 -9.21 -12.70
CA ALA A 236 27.85 -9.75 -12.64
C ALA A 236 28.84 -8.81 -13.32
N TRP A 237 28.49 -8.29 -14.50
CA TRP A 237 29.31 -7.33 -15.21
C TRP A 237 29.44 -5.99 -14.46
N LEU A 238 28.34 -5.46 -13.88
CA LEU A 238 28.32 -4.24 -13.09
C LEU A 238 29.23 -4.35 -11.86
N LYS A 239 29.32 -5.50 -11.22
CA LYS A 239 30.26 -5.77 -10.13
C LYS A 239 31.71 -5.64 -10.60
N GLY A 240 32.04 -6.20 -11.77
CA GLY A 240 33.35 -6.04 -12.41
C GLY A 240 33.63 -4.59 -12.82
N TYR A 241 32.65 -3.91 -13.40
CA TYR A 241 32.77 -2.49 -13.75
C TYR A 241 33.05 -1.63 -12.52
N ARG A 242 32.28 -1.83 -11.41
CA ARG A 242 32.53 -1.13 -10.14
C ARG A 242 33.96 -1.30 -9.67
N ASN A 243 34.49 -2.53 -9.67
CA ASN A 243 35.85 -2.81 -9.21
C ASN A 243 36.90 -2.10 -10.06
N ARG A 244 36.75 -2.11 -11.39
CA ARG A 244 37.65 -1.37 -12.31
C ARG A 244 37.56 0.14 -12.11
N ALA A 245 36.34 0.67 -11.96
CA ALA A 245 36.11 2.10 -11.73
C ALA A 245 36.72 2.58 -10.40
N LEU A 246 36.65 1.75 -9.34
CA LEU A 246 37.25 2.04 -8.06
C LEU A 246 38.80 1.90 -8.13
N ALA A 247 39.31 0.94 -8.87
CA ALA A 247 40.75 0.79 -9.07
C ALA A 247 41.38 2.00 -9.78
N ALA A 248 40.65 2.57 -10.76
CA ALA A 248 41.06 3.78 -11.48
C ALA A 248 40.76 5.09 -10.72
N ALA A 249 40.08 5.04 -9.59
CA ALA A 249 39.76 6.22 -8.80
C ALA A 249 40.95 6.67 -7.92
N SER A 250 40.98 7.96 -7.55
CA SER A 250 41.94 8.45 -6.58
C SER A 250 41.85 7.71 -5.24
N PRO A 251 42.95 7.54 -4.49
CA PRO A 251 42.95 6.84 -3.19
C PRO A 251 41.88 7.34 -2.23
N ALA A 252 41.68 8.65 -2.13
CA ALA A 252 40.69 9.27 -1.27
C ALA A 252 39.26 8.93 -1.72
N ARG A 253 39.03 8.77 -3.00
CA ARG A 253 37.72 8.39 -3.54
C ARG A 253 37.42 6.89 -3.35
N ARG A 254 38.44 6.06 -3.55
CA ARG A 254 38.36 4.62 -3.29
C ARG A 254 38.00 4.36 -1.83
N LEU A 255 38.77 4.96 -0.91
CA LEU A 255 38.53 4.85 0.53
C LEU A 255 37.06 5.22 0.91
N ARG A 256 36.53 6.33 0.39
CA ARG A 256 35.17 6.73 0.64
C ARG A 256 34.15 5.74 0.09
N ALA A 257 34.35 5.27 -1.13
CA ALA A 257 33.45 4.31 -1.73
C ALA A 257 33.36 3.00 -0.91
N GLU A 258 34.49 2.60 -0.32
CA GLU A 258 34.57 1.45 0.59
C GLU A 258 33.91 1.74 1.95
N GLN A 259 34.17 2.92 2.51
CA GLN A 259 33.56 3.39 3.75
C GLN A 259 32.02 3.50 3.63
N ASP A 260 31.54 4.07 2.53
CA ASP A 260 30.11 4.24 2.25
C ASP A 260 29.42 2.95 1.78
N GLY A 261 30.19 1.91 1.43
CA GLY A 261 29.68 0.66 0.89
C GLY A 261 29.06 0.85 -0.50
N PHE A 262 29.79 1.53 -1.40
CA PHE A 262 29.35 1.83 -2.75
C PHE A 262 29.11 0.58 -3.57
N THR A 263 27.91 0.45 -4.16
CA THR A 263 27.53 -0.63 -5.06
C THR A 263 26.75 -0.09 -6.26
N ILE A 264 26.85 -0.80 -7.38
CA ILE A 264 26.01 -0.56 -8.57
C ILE A 264 25.31 -1.86 -8.89
N ASP A 265 24.00 -1.80 -9.09
CA ASP A 265 23.19 -2.94 -9.48
C ASP A 265 22.06 -2.55 -10.44
N ALA A 266 21.56 -3.55 -11.16
CA ALA A 266 20.40 -3.47 -12.03
C ALA A 266 19.24 -4.27 -11.42
N GLU A 267 18.07 -3.65 -11.36
CA GLU A 267 16.85 -4.29 -10.90
C GLU A 267 15.78 -4.23 -11.98
N PRO A 268 15.00 -5.30 -12.24
CA PRO A 268 13.86 -5.22 -13.16
C PRO A 268 13.00 -3.98 -12.87
N LEU A 269 12.65 -3.21 -13.91
CA LEU A 269 11.96 -1.92 -13.75
C LEU A 269 10.69 -2.06 -12.92
N HIS A 270 9.92 -3.13 -13.14
CA HIS A 270 8.72 -3.44 -12.38
C HIS A 270 8.99 -3.53 -10.86
N LYS A 271 10.02 -4.29 -10.45
CA LYS A 271 10.40 -4.43 -9.03
C LYS A 271 10.92 -3.12 -8.45
N GLY A 272 11.69 -2.37 -9.23
CA GLY A 272 12.21 -1.07 -8.82
C GLY A 272 11.09 -0.06 -8.56
N LEU A 273 10.12 0.04 -9.46
CA LEU A 273 8.94 0.88 -9.30
C LEU A 273 8.12 0.46 -8.08
N LEU A 274 7.88 -0.83 -7.92
CA LEU A 274 7.14 -1.36 -6.76
C LEU A 274 7.79 -0.94 -5.44
N LYS A 275 9.13 -1.03 -5.34
CA LYS A 275 9.86 -0.58 -4.15
C LYS A 275 9.74 0.93 -3.91
N ILE A 276 9.76 1.74 -4.97
CA ILE A 276 9.57 3.20 -4.86
C ILE A 276 8.18 3.50 -4.30
N PHE A 277 7.14 2.89 -4.85
CA PHE A 277 5.74 3.14 -4.45
C PHE A 277 5.42 2.62 -3.05
N LEU A 278 5.92 1.46 -2.68
CA LEU A 278 5.72 0.87 -1.35
C LEU A 278 6.71 1.40 -0.30
N GLY A 279 7.57 2.35 -0.65
CA GLY A 279 8.61 2.85 0.27
C GLY A 279 9.60 1.78 0.72
N GLY A 280 9.80 0.74 -0.10
CA GLY A 280 10.67 -0.40 0.21
C GLY A 280 10.08 -1.44 1.16
N LYS A 281 8.76 -1.40 1.41
CA LYS A 281 8.06 -2.24 2.40
C LYS A 281 7.15 -3.28 1.73
N PRO A 282 7.64 -4.45 1.31
CA PRO A 282 6.84 -5.50 0.64
C PRO A 282 5.81 -6.16 1.57
N VAL A 283 5.96 -5.99 2.88
CA VAL A 283 5.05 -6.53 3.91
C VAL A 283 3.59 -6.11 3.69
N LEU A 284 3.34 -4.93 3.11
CA LEU A 284 1.99 -4.50 2.78
C LEU A 284 1.30 -5.45 1.78
N LEU A 285 2.03 -5.91 0.76
CA LEU A 285 1.50 -6.89 -0.19
C LEU A 285 1.31 -8.27 0.46
N PHE A 286 2.20 -8.64 1.38
CA PHE A 286 2.05 -9.86 2.16
C PHE A 286 0.78 -9.84 3.01
N LEU A 287 0.46 -8.71 3.67
CA LEU A 287 -0.79 -8.54 4.42
C LEU A 287 -2.03 -8.71 3.53
N LEU A 288 -2.04 -8.07 2.36
CA LEU A 288 -3.14 -8.21 1.40
C LEU A 288 -3.30 -9.66 0.95
N ALA A 289 -2.20 -10.36 0.69
CA ALA A 289 -2.21 -11.78 0.32
C ALA A 289 -2.73 -12.65 1.47
N LEU A 290 -2.29 -12.39 2.70
CA LEU A 290 -2.72 -13.11 3.89
C LEU A 290 -4.24 -12.98 4.11
N ILE A 291 -4.77 -11.76 4.06
CA ILE A 291 -6.20 -11.50 4.20
C ILE A 291 -6.98 -12.18 3.08
N GLY A 292 -6.50 -12.06 1.83
CA GLY A 292 -7.09 -12.70 0.66
C GLY A 292 -7.15 -14.23 0.75
N LEU A 293 -6.27 -14.84 1.55
CA LEU A 293 -6.23 -16.28 1.80
C LEU A 293 -7.07 -16.70 3.00
N LEU A 294 -7.00 -15.98 4.11
CA LEU A 294 -7.62 -16.39 5.38
C LEU A 294 -9.15 -16.34 5.33
N LEU A 295 -9.73 -15.31 4.73
CA LEU A 295 -11.19 -15.17 4.63
C LEU A 295 -11.86 -16.33 3.86
N PRO A 296 -11.40 -16.72 2.66
CA PRO A 296 -11.93 -17.90 1.99
C PRO A 296 -11.79 -19.18 2.81
N LEU A 297 -10.68 -19.37 3.51
CA LEU A 297 -10.48 -20.56 4.35
C LEU A 297 -11.54 -20.64 5.46
N ILE A 298 -11.85 -19.55 6.14
CA ILE A 298 -12.93 -19.49 7.13
C ILE A 298 -14.27 -19.84 6.47
N ALA A 299 -14.57 -19.25 5.31
CA ALA A 299 -15.82 -19.48 4.61
C ALA A 299 -15.97 -20.93 4.09
N ILE A 300 -14.86 -21.54 3.62
CA ILE A 300 -14.82 -22.93 3.19
C ILE A 300 -15.16 -23.86 4.37
N VAL A 301 -14.48 -23.68 5.50
CA VAL A 301 -14.72 -24.50 6.69
C VAL A 301 -16.17 -24.37 7.15
N ASN A 302 -16.73 -23.16 7.19
CA ASN A 302 -18.12 -22.92 7.53
C ASN A 302 -19.07 -23.58 6.56
N SER A 303 -18.80 -23.49 5.26
CA SER A 303 -19.62 -24.08 4.20
C SER A 303 -19.58 -25.59 4.23
N ILE A 304 -18.42 -26.20 4.51
CA ILE A 304 -18.29 -27.65 4.73
C ILE A 304 -19.19 -28.07 5.91
N ASN A 305 -19.09 -27.38 7.04
CA ASN A 305 -19.87 -27.71 8.22
C ASN A 305 -21.38 -27.62 7.95
N LEU A 306 -21.84 -26.54 7.34
CA LEU A 306 -23.24 -26.34 6.98
C LEU A 306 -23.75 -27.39 5.97
N THR A 307 -22.94 -27.74 4.99
CA THR A 307 -23.27 -28.72 3.96
C THR A 307 -23.35 -30.14 4.57
N LEU A 308 -22.41 -30.49 5.44
CA LEU A 308 -22.46 -31.79 6.18
C LEU A 308 -23.72 -31.94 7.03
N VAL A 309 -24.14 -30.85 7.72
CA VAL A 309 -25.40 -30.84 8.49
C VAL A 309 -26.61 -31.17 7.60
N ARG A 310 -26.68 -30.51 6.44
CA ARG A 310 -27.81 -30.71 5.49
C ARG A 310 -27.83 -32.08 4.88
N THR A 311 -26.66 -32.59 4.49
CA THR A 311 -26.50 -33.92 3.91
C THR A 311 -27.01 -34.98 4.90
N ARG A 312 -26.66 -34.87 6.18
CA ARG A 312 -27.17 -35.77 7.22
C ARG A 312 -28.69 -35.70 7.42
N ARG A 313 -29.23 -34.51 7.47
CA ARG A 313 -30.73 -34.36 7.57
C ARG A 313 -31.45 -34.98 6.38
N ARG A 314 -30.82 -35.10 5.22
CA ARG A 314 -31.36 -35.68 4.00
C ARG A 314 -31.00 -37.16 3.85
N ALA A 315 -30.12 -37.70 4.71
CA ALA A 315 -29.67 -39.09 4.62
C ALA A 315 -30.83 -40.11 4.69
N ALA A 316 -31.82 -39.88 5.57
CA ALA A 316 -33.04 -40.68 5.65
C ALA A 316 -33.82 -40.65 4.32
N GLY A 317 -34.00 -39.49 3.70
CA GLY A 317 -34.64 -39.38 2.38
C GLY A 317 -33.86 -40.03 1.26
N PHE A 318 -32.52 -39.99 1.32
CA PHE A 318 -31.67 -40.71 0.35
C PHE A 318 -31.75 -42.24 0.57
N ALA A 319 -31.80 -42.72 1.83
CA ALA A 319 -31.96 -44.10 2.16
C ALA A 319 -33.31 -44.66 1.63
N VAL A 320 -34.39 -43.90 1.82
CA VAL A 320 -35.72 -44.27 1.29
C VAL A 320 -35.71 -44.35 -0.25
N ARG A 321 -35.16 -43.33 -0.94
CA ARG A 321 -35.06 -43.34 -2.40
C ARG A 321 -34.21 -44.53 -2.91
N ARG A 322 -33.14 -44.86 -2.20
CA ARG A 322 -32.29 -46.02 -2.53
C ARG A 322 -33.02 -47.35 -2.30
N ALA A 323 -33.79 -47.44 -1.24
CA ALA A 323 -34.66 -48.59 -0.99
C ALA A 323 -35.76 -48.72 -2.07
N LEU A 324 -36.22 -47.64 -2.67
CA LEU A 324 -37.16 -47.62 -3.80
C LEU A 324 -36.45 -47.79 -5.17
N GLY A 325 -35.16 -48.17 -5.20
CA GLY A 325 -34.47 -48.50 -6.44
C GLY A 325 -33.71 -47.35 -7.10
N ALA A 326 -33.56 -46.17 -6.45
CA ALA A 326 -32.77 -45.10 -7.01
C ALA A 326 -31.28 -45.50 -7.07
N THR A 327 -30.70 -45.39 -8.27
CA THR A 327 -29.26 -45.62 -8.47
C THR A 327 -28.44 -44.48 -7.87
N GLY A 328 -27.13 -44.72 -7.57
CA GLY A 328 -26.23 -43.71 -7.11
C GLY A 328 -26.13 -42.49 -8.07
N PHE A 329 -26.33 -42.76 -9.37
CA PHE A 329 -26.36 -41.70 -10.40
C PHE A 329 -27.60 -40.79 -10.28
N ASN A 330 -28.78 -41.34 -9.97
CA ASN A 330 -29.99 -40.54 -9.76
C ASN A 330 -29.88 -39.62 -8.53
N LEU A 331 -29.21 -40.11 -7.47
CA LEU A 331 -28.91 -39.31 -6.28
C LEU A 331 -27.88 -38.22 -6.61
N PHE A 332 -26.86 -38.52 -7.39
CA PHE A 332 -25.85 -37.57 -7.87
C PHE A 332 -26.51 -36.47 -8.72
N GLN A 333 -27.39 -36.81 -9.67
CA GLN A 333 -28.09 -35.83 -10.49
C GLN A 333 -28.96 -34.87 -9.64
N ALA A 334 -29.63 -35.36 -8.62
CA ALA A 334 -30.43 -34.52 -7.72
C ALA A 334 -29.53 -33.56 -6.92
N MET A 335 -28.37 -33.98 -6.49
CA MET A 335 -27.40 -33.12 -5.81
C MET A 335 -26.70 -32.13 -6.78
N LEU A 336 -26.51 -32.53 -8.04
CA LEU A 336 -25.87 -31.69 -9.05
C LEU A 336 -26.66 -30.41 -9.33
N GLY A 337 -27.99 -30.51 -9.42
CA GLY A 337 -28.86 -29.35 -9.63
C GLY A 337 -28.73 -28.29 -8.51
N GLU A 338 -28.72 -28.73 -7.25
CA GLU A 338 -28.49 -27.85 -6.09
C GLU A 338 -27.07 -27.22 -6.11
N SER A 339 -26.09 -28.05 -6.49
CA SER A 339 -24.70 -27.62 -6.60
C SER A 339 -24.50 -26.53 -7.68
N LEU A 340 -25.17 -26.70 -8.83
CA LEU A 340 -25.13 -25.71 -9.92
C LEU A 340 -25.77 -24.39 -9.53
N VAL A 341 -26.90 -24.42 -8.83
CA VAL A 341 -27.56 -23.19 -8.31
C VAL A 341 -26.65 -22.52 -7.28
N THR A 342 -26.06 -23.27 -6.36
CA THR A 342 -25.11 -22.74 -5.37
C THR A 342 -23.89 -22.15 -6.05
N LEU A 343 -23.32 -22.84 -7.04
CA LEU A 343 -22.17 -22.36 -7.81
C LEU A 343 -22.49 -21.07 -8.57
N GLY A 344 -23.61 -21.03 -9.28
CA GLY A 344 -24.06 -19.83 -10.00
C GLY A 344 -24.25 -18.63 -9.07
N GLY A 345 -24.90 -18.85 -7.92
CA GLY A 345 -25.09 -17.82 -6.90
C GLY A 345 -23.76 -17.31 -6.30
N VAL A 346 -22.84 -18.22 -6.02
CA VAL A 346 -21.51 -17.86 -5.50
C VAL A 346 -20.69 -17.11 -6.54
N ILE A 347 -20.65 -17.56 -7.80
CA ILE A 347 -19.94 -16.87 -8.88
C ILE A 347 -20.49 -15.45 -9.06
N LEU A 348 -21.81 -15.32 -9.24
CA LEU A 348 -22.43 -14.02 -9.45
C LEU A 348 -22.17 -13.08 -8.27
N GLY A 349 -22.42 -13.55 -7.06
CA GLY A 349 -22.21 -12.78 -5.84
C GLY A 349 -20.75 -12.40 -5.62
N SER A 350 -19.81 -13.32 -5.84
CA SER A 350 -18.38 -13.03 -5.66
C SER A 350 -17.85 -12.01 -6.68
N LEU A 351 -18.29 -12.09 -7.94
CA LEU A 351 -17.89 -11.11 -8.98
C LEU A 351 -18.44 -9.70 -8.67
N VAL A 352 -19.67 -9.61 -8.15
CA VAL A 352 -20.25 -8.33 -7.71
C VAL A 352 -19.44 -7.75 -6.55
N VAL A 353 -19.17 -8.55 -5.51
CA VAL A 353 -18.37 -8.12 -4.35
C VAL A 353 -16.96 -7.74 -4.78
N ALA A 354 -16.32 -8.50 -5.67
CA ALA A 354 -14.99 -8.22 -6.19
C ALA A 354 -14.96 -6.90 -6.98
N GLY A 355 -15.94 -6.66 -7.83
CA GLY A 355 -16.06 -5.40 -8.59
C GLY A 355 -16.22 -4.18 -7.68
N LEU A 356 -17.08 -4.28 -6.67
CA LEU A 356 -17.25 -3.24 -5.65
C LEU A 356 -15.97 -3.03 -4.83
N GLY A 357 -15.34 -4.10 -4.39
CA GLY A 357 -14.07 -4.06 -3.64
C GLY A 357 -12.95 -3.41 -4.43
N CYS A 358 -12.78 -3.77 -5.70
CA CYS A 358 -11.80 -3.12 -6.60
C CYS A 358 -12.10 -1.64 -6.84
N SER A 359 -13.39 -1.25 -6.93
CA SER A 359 -13.79 0.15 -7.07
C SER A 359 -13.45 0.96 -5.82
N LEU A 360 -13.78 0.43 -4.65
CA LEU A 360 -13.45 1.03 -3.36
C LEU A 360 -11.93 1.19 -3.21
N PHE A 361 -11.16 0.14 -3.47
CA PHE A 361 -9.71 0.17 -3.37
C PHE A 361 -9.07 1.20 -4.32
N ARG A 362 -9.56 1.31 -5.56
CA ARG A 362 -9.11 2.36 -6.50
C ARG A 362 -9.40 3.76 -5.98
N THR A 363 -10.56 3.96 -5.37
CA THR A 363 -10.95 5.25 -4.80
C THR A 363 -10.05 5.62 -3.62
N LEU A 364 -9.79 4.69 -2.71
CA LEU A 364 -8.90 4.87 -1.56
C LEU A 364 -7.45 5.19 -1.99
N ILE A 365 -6.92 4.43 -2.95
CA ILE A 365 -5.57 4.72 -3.48
C ILE A 365 -5.51 6.07 -4.18
N ARG A 366 -6.50 6.40 -5.01
CA ARG A 366 -6.55 7.72 -5.66
C ARG A 366 -6.55 8.83 -4.60
N SER A 367 -7.39 8.73 -3.59
CA SER A 367 -7.45 9.73 -2.51
C SER A 367 -6.13 9.85 -1.73
N ALA A 368 -5.41 8.75 -1.55
CA ALA A 368 -4.11 8.73 -0.88
C ALA A 368 -2.98 9.36 -1.72
N LEU A 369 -3.10 9.30 -3.05
CA LEU A 369 -2.10 9.81 -4.00
C LEU A 369 -2.40 11.22 -4.52
N THR A 370 -3.59 11.78 -4.24
CA THR A 370 -3.94 13.18 -4.54
C THR A 370 -3.23 14.11 -3.56
N GLY A 371 -2.05 14.55 -3.94
CA GLY A 371 -1.27 15.62 -3.28
C GLY A 371 -1.11 16.83 -4.20
N PRO A 372 -0.28 17.81 -3.82
CA PRO A 372 0.05 18.97 -4.67
C PRO A 372 0.65 18.55 -6.03
N VAL A 373 1.22 17.37 -6.10
CA VAL A 373 1.65 16.69 -7.33
C VAL A 373 0.85 15.39 -7.43
N SER A 374 -0.06 15.33 -8.38
CA SER A 374 -0.84 14.12 -8.66
C SER A 374 0.12 13.01 -9.12
N ILE A 375 0.30 11.99 -8.28
CA ILE A 375 1.11 10.83 -8.63
C ILE A 375 0.19 9.80 -9.27
N ALA A 376 0.31 9.59 -10.58
CA ALA A 376 -0.37 8.49 -11.25
C ALA A 376 0.31 7.17 -10.87
N LEU A 377 -0.47 6.14 -10.56
CA LEU A 377 0.09 4.81 -10.32
C LEU A 377 0.56 4.21 -11.65
N PRO A 378 1.79 3.66 -11.71
CA PRO A 378 2.26 2.91 -12.87
C PRO A 378 1.59 1.54 -13.00
N PHE A 379 0.85 1.14 -11.98
CA PHE A 379 0.18 -0.15 -11.87
C PHE A 379 -1.31 0.00 -12.19
N THR A 380 -1.82 -0.87 -13.05
CA THR A 380 -3.24 -0.85 -13.43
C THR A 380 -4.02 -1.85 -12.60
N ILE A 381 -4.77 -1.36 -11.62
CA ILE A 381 -5.74 -2.17 -10.87
C ILE A 381 -7.05 -2.13 -11.65
N ARG A 382 -7.30 -3.16 -12.44
CA ARG A 382 -8.53 -3.30 -13.23
C ARG A 382 -9.15 -4.64 -12.94
N PHE A 383 -10.42 -4.64 -12.54
CA PHE A 383 -11.24 -5.83 -12.59
C PHE A 383 -11.42 -6.20 -14.08
N GLY A 384 -10.87 -7.32 -14.49
CA GLY A 384 -10.77 -7.72 -15.88
C GLY A 384 -10.78 -9.24 -16.03
N GLU A 385 -10.42 -9.73 -17.21
CA GLU A 385 -10.49 -11.15 -17.57
C GLU A 385 -9.81 -12.08 -16.56
N PHE A 386 -8.61 -11.76 -16.11
CA PHE A 386 -7.88 -12.57 -15.12
C PHE A 386 -8.62 -12.66 -13.77
N SER A 387 -9.24 -11.57 -13.33
CA SER A 387 -10.04 -11.54 -12.10
C SER A 387 -11.27 -12.43 -12.25
N VAL A 388 -11.96 -12.31 -13.38
CA VAL A 388 -13.14 -13.14 -13.68
C VAL A 388 -12.76 -14.63 -13.73
N ILE A 389 -11.66 -14.99 -14.42
CA ILE A 389 -11.16 -16.36 -14.49
C ILE A 389 -10.78 -16.88 -13.09
N TYR A 390 -10.11 -16.06 -12.28
CA TYR A 390 -9.77 -16.41 -10.90
C TYR A 390 -11.01 -16.62 -10.05
N GLY A 391 -11.97 -15.70 -10.10
CA GLY A 391 -13.22 -15.79 -9.33
C GLY A 391 -14.05 -17.00 -9.71
N ILE A 392 -14.23 -17.29 -11.01
CA ILE A 392 -14.94 -18.49 -11.49
C ILE A 392 -14.17 -19.75 -11.11
N GLY A 393 -12.85 -19.79 -11.35
CA GLY A 393 -12.02 -20.96 -11.06
C GLY A 393 -12.00 -21.32 -9.58
N THR A 394 -11.84 -20.32 -8.70
CA THR A 394 -11.86 -20.53 -7.23
C THR A 394 -13.24 -20.93 -6.74
N ALA A 395 -14.32 -20.33 -7.24
CA ALA A 395 -15.69 -20.72 -6.89
C ALA A 395 -15.98 -22.15 -7.32
N LEU A 396 -15.62 -22.53 -8.56
CA LEU A 396 -15.76 -23.89 -9.07
C LEU A 396 -14.98 -24.89 -8.21
N LEU A 397 -13.69 -24.62 -7.95
CA LEU A 397 -12.85 -25.49 -7.13
C LEU A 397 -13.43 -25.69 -5.74
N ILE A 398 -13.83 -24.60 -5.09
CA ILE A 398 -14.28 -24.63 -3.70
C ILE A 398 -15.65 -25.29 -3.58
N VAL A 399 -16.63 -24.92 -4.43
CA VAL A 399 -17.97 -25.52 -4.38
C VAL A 399 -17.91 -27.01 -4.73
N THR A 400 -17.15 -27.40 -5.75
CA THR A 400 -16.97 -28.82 -6.09
C THR A 400 -16.28 -29.61 -4.98
N THR A 401 -15.27 -29.04 -4.32
CA THR A 401 -14.57 -29.66 -3.17
C THR A 401 -15.53 -29.86 -2.00
N ILE A 402 -16.34 -28.85 -1.65
CA ILE A 402 -17.33 -28.94 -0.58
C ILE A 402 -18.35 -30.05 -0.89
N GLN A 403 -18.83 -30.10 -2.11
CA GLN A 403 -19.81 -31.11 -2.53
C GLN A 403 -19.20 -32.53 -2.57
N PHE A 404 -17.95 -32.66 -3.01
CA PHE A 404 -17.24 -33.94 -2.99
C PHE A 404 -17.05 -34.46 -1.55
N ILE A 405 -16.66 -33.58 -0.62
CA ILE A 405 -16.56 -33.92 0.80
C ILE A 405 -17.92 -34.35 1.34
N ALA A 406 -18.99 -33.66 1.01
CA ALA A 406 -20.34 -34.00 1.44
C ALA A 406 -20.80 -35.38 0.92
N LEU A 407 -20.53 -35.68 -0.37
CA LEU A 407 -20.83 -36.99 -0.99
C LEU A 407 -20.00 -38.13 -0.38
N PHE A 408 -18.70 -37.90 -0.15
CA PHE A 408 -17.80 -38.87 0.45
C PHE A 408 -18.28 -39.32 1.84
N PHE A 409 -18.73 -38.38 2.65
CA PHE A 409 -19.28 -38.66 3.98
C PHE A 409 -20.67 -39.31 3.91
N ALA A 410 -21.52 -38.88 2.97
CA ALA A 410 -22.84 -39.49 2.78
C ALA A 410 -22.75 -40.94 2.27
N GLY A 411 -21.77 -41.26 1.43
CA GLY A 411 -21.58 -42.61 0.89
C GLY A 411 -21.04 -43.66 1.88
N ARG A 412 -20.39 -43.18 2.96
CA ARG A 412 -19.83 -44.06 4.01
C ARG A 412 -20.81 -44.45 5.13
N GLU A 413 -21.94 -43.76 5.23
CA GLU A 413 -23.00 -44.16 6.18
C GLU A 413 -23.74 -45.38 5.60
N SER A 414 -23.57 -46.54 6.23
CA SER A 414 -24.20 -47.79 5.76
C SER A 414 -25.71 -47.72 5.86
N LEU A 415 -26.44 -48.25 4.87
CA LEU A 415 -27.89 -48.32 4.84
C LEU A 415 -28.49 -48.97 6.09
N LEU A 416 -27.78 -49.97 6.65
CA LEU A 416 -28.19 -50.67 7.87
C LEU A 416 -27.99 -49.81 9.12
N GLY A 417 -26.95 -48.97 9.17
CA GLY A 417 -26.68 -48.12 10.33
C GLY A 417 -27.66 -46.95 10.47
N THR A 418 -28.36 -46.54 9.39
CA THR A 418 -29.41 -45.50 9.43
C THR A 418 -30.78 -46.03 9.81
N LEU A 419 -31.03 -47.35 9.58
CA LEU A 419 -32.32 -47.98 9.86
C LEU A 419 -32.31 -48.75 11.21
N VAL A 420 -31.16 -49.15 11.67
CA VAL A 420 -31.01 -49.85 12.96
C VAL A 420 -30.23 -48.91 13.91
N HIS A 421 -30.93 -48.35 14.84
CA HIS A 421 -30.46 -47.35 15.83
C HIS A 421 -29.64 -48.00 16.96
N GLU A 422 -28.90 -49.10 16.73
CA GLU A 422 -28.18 -49.77 17.79
C GLU A 422 -26.70 -50.05 17.53
N ALA A 423 -25.93 -49.67 18.55
CA ALA A 423 -24.69 -50.25 19.06
C ALA A 423 -23.66 -50.76 18.03
N GLY A 424 -22.71 -49.93 17.61
CA GLY A 424 -21.48 -50.46 17.02
C GLY A 424 -20.43 -49.48 16.54
N GLU A 425 -20.73 -48.20 16.35
CA GLU A 425 -19.80 -47.29 15.69
C GLU A 425 -19.14 -46.23 16.62
N ARG A 426 -18.48 -46.71 17.69
CA ARG A 426 -17.67 -45.81 18.57
C ARG A 426 -16.51 -45.13 17.82
N GLY A 427 -15.98 -45.76 16.78
CA GLY A 427 -14.83 -45.28 15.99
C GLY A 427 -15.17 -44.10 15.05
N THR A 428 -16.21 -44.21 14.24
CA THR A 428 -16.64 -43.22 13.25
C THR A 428 -17.21 -41.97 13.91
N ALA A 429 -17.92 -42.10 15.03
CA ALA A 429 -18.41 -40.98 15.83
C ALA A 429 -17.26 -40.21 16.53
N ARG A 430 -16.16 -40.88 16.87
CA ARG A 430 -14.96 -40.22 17.46
C ARG A 430 -14.21 -39.39 16.41
N ALA A 431 -14.01 -39.92 15.22
CA ALA A 431 -13.35 -39.23 14.11
C ALA A 431 -14.16 -37.99 13.67
N ALA A 432 -15.48 -38.11 13.52
CA ALA A 432 -16.35 -36.98 13.16
C ALA A 432 -16.38 -35.89 14.22
N ARG A 433 -16.31 -36.24 15.52
CA ARG A 433 -16.16 -35.28 16.62
C ARG A 433 -14.81 -34.56 16.58
N PHE A 434 -13.73 -35.28 16.36
CA PHE A 434 -12.40 -34.70 16.26
C PHE A 434 -12.29 -33.73 15.10
N MET A 435 -12.80 -34.09 13.92
CA MET A 435 -12.80 -33.19 12.75
C MET A 435 -13.61 -31.91 12.99
N ARG A 436 -14.80 -32.00 13.57
CA ARG A 436 -15.62 -30.81 13.87
C ARG A 436 -14.95 -29.88 14.86
N ARG A 437 -14.34 -30.43 15.92
CA ARG A 437 -13.57 -29.64 16.89
C ARG A 437 -12.35 -29.00 16.27
N GLY A 438 -11.67 -29.74 15.39
CA GLY A 438 -10.54 -29.21 14.60
C GLY A 438 -10.95 -28.05 13.69
N PHE A 439 -12.07 -28.19 12.97
CA PHE A 439 -12.60 -27.11 12.13
C PHE A 439 -13.00 -25.86 12.93
N GLY A 440 -13.67 -26.06 14.07
CA GLY A 440 -14.02 -24.96 14.97
C GLY A 440 -12.80 -24.25 15.55
N ALA A 441 -11.82 -25.02 16.03
CA ALA A 441 -10.56 -24.46 16.54
C ALA A 441 -9.78 -23.74 15.45
N PHE A 442 -9.69 -24.30 14.24
CA PHE A 442 -9.07 -23.65 13.07
C PHE A 442 -9.76 -22.33 12.71
N GLN A 443 -11.08 -22.29 12.74
CA GLN A 443 -11.84 -21.08 12.49
C GLN A 443 -11.56 -19.99 13.54
N VAL A 444 -11.56 -20.35 14.83
CA VAL A 444 -11.21 -19.44 15.93
C VAL A 444 -9.78 -18.95 15.76
N LEU A 445 -8.82 -19.81 15.43
CA LEU A 445 -7.44 -19.45 15.15
C LEU A 445 -7.36 -18.38 14.04
N MET A 446 -8.00 -18.60 12.89
CA MET A 446 -7.96 -17.67 11.76
C MET A 446 -8.60 -16.33 12.11
N ALA A 447 -9.75 -16.35 12.80
CA ALA A 447 -10.42 -15.15 13.25
C ALA A 447 -9.56 -14.36 14.26
N THR A 448 -8.90 -15.06 15.20
CA THR A 448 -7.98 -14.44 16.16
C THR A 448 -6.86 -13.71 15.44
N VAL A 449 -6.25 -14.33 14.44
CA VAL A 449 -5.19 -13.71 13.63
C VAL A 449 -5.69 -12.44 12.95
N LEU A 450 -6.85 -12.50 12.26
CA LEU A 450 -7.37 -11.36 11.51
C LEU A 450 -7.78 -10.20 12.45
N VAL A 451 -8.40 -10.50 13.59
CA VAL A 451 -8.82 -9.48 14.56
C VAL A 451 -7.62 -8.85 15.23
N MET A 452 -6.67 -9.63 15.73
CA MET A 452 -5.48 -9.09 16.41
C MET A 452 -4.61 -8.27 15.45
N VAL A 453 -4.31 -8.77 14.26
CA VAL A 453 -3.55 -8.01 13.25
C VAL A 453 -4.32 -6.73 12.87
N GLY A 454 -5.63 -6.80 12.73
CA GLY A 454 -6.48 -5.64 12.47
C GLY A 454 -6.39 -4.58 13.59
N LEU A 455 -6.44 -4.99 14.85
CA LEU A 455 -6.29 -4.11 16.02
C LEU A 455 -4.91 -3.47 16.08
N VAL A 456 -3.85 -4.22 15.81
CA VAL A 456 -2.48 -3.71 15.77
C VAL A 456 -2.33 -2.64 14.66
N ILE A 457 -2.91 -2.85 13.48
CA ILE A 457 -2.94 -1.84 12.41
C ILE A 457 -3.75 -0.61 12.84
N PHE A 458 -4.89 -0.82 13.48
CA PHE A 458 -5.71 0.27 14.03
C PHE A 458 -4.96 1.07 15.10
N GLN A 459 -4.27 0.42 16.02
CA GLN A 459 -3.43 1.08 17.03
C GLN A 459 -2.30 1.89 16.38
N SER A 460 -1.67 1.35 15.33
CA SER A 460 -0.68 2.10 14.56
C SER A 460 -1.25 3.40 13.99
N LEU A 461 -2.48 3.35 13.49
CA LEU A 461 -3.17 4.56 13.01
C LEU A 461 -3.43 5.55 14.15
N VAL A 462 -3.93 5.09 15.30
CA VAL A 462 -4.13 5.93 16.49
C VAL A 462 -2.82 6.62 16.89
N ASN A 463 -1.71 5.87 16.92
CA ASN A 463 -0.39 6.41 17.23
C ASN A 463 0.09 7.43 16.16
N ILE A 464 -0.24 7.21 14.86
CA ILE A 464 0.04 8.18 13.80
C ILE A 464 -0.76 9.46 14.00
N LEU A 465 -2.04 9.37 14.32
CA LEU A 465 -2.92 10.53 14.50
C LEU A 465 -2.56 11.36 15.73
N HIS A 466 -2.09 10.72 16.80
CA HIS A 466 -1.69 11.37 18.05
C HIS A 466 -0.18 11.63 18.17
N ARG A 467 0.61 11.38 17.12
CA ARG A 467 2.07 11.59 17.17
C ARG A 467 2.44 13.04 17.46
N PRO A 468 3.44 13.30 18.29
CA PRO A 468 3.97 14.64 18.49
C PRO A 468 4.62 15.11 17.19
N LEU A 469 4.09 16.19 16.60
CA LEU A 469 4.60 16.74 15.36
C LEU A 469 5.95 17.44 15.54
N GLY A 470 6.18 18.02 16.73
CA GLY A 470 7.37 18.82 17.02
C GLY A 470 7.32 20.22 16.38
N PHE A 471 6.17 20.59 15.82
CA PHE A 471 5.85 21.94 15.31
C PHE A 471 4.34 22.17 15.40
N ASP A 472 3.92 23.43 15.31
CA ASP A 472 2.49 23.79 15.33
C ASP A 472 1.98 23.99 13.88
N PRO A 473 1.02 23.19 13.41
CA PRO A 473 0.43 23.33 12.07
C PRO A 473 -0.74 24.32 12.01
N THR A 474 -1.22 24.83 13.16
CA THR A 474 -2.47 25.58 13.28
C THR A 474 -2.37 26.94 12.57
N ASN A 475 -3.34 27.25 11.72
CA ASN A 475 -3.40 28.49 10.92
C ASN A 475 -2.12 28.75 10.11
N ARG A 476 -1.45 27.68 9.69
CA ARG A 476 -0.31 27.78 8.78
C ARG A 476 -0.65 27.24 7.42
N VAL A 477 -0.20 28.00 6.42
CA VAL A 477 -0.31 27.63 5.02
C VAL A 477 1.08 27.59 4.40
N GLU A 478 1.24 26.74 3.43
CA GLU A 478 2.43 26.69 2.61
C GLU A 478 2.08 26.93 1.15
N THR A 479 3.03 27.44 0.42
CA THR A 479 3.01 27.45 -1.03
C THR A 479 4.42 27.26 -1.55
N MET A 480 4.57 26.40 -2.54
CA MET A 480 5.85 26.24 -3.21
C MET A 480 6.07 27.41 -4.15
N VAL A 481 7.25 27.97 -4.10
CA VAL A 481 7.71 29.06 -4.97
C VAL A 481 8.91 28.57 -5.78
N ILE A 482 8.92 28.91 -7.06
CA ILE A 482 10.01 28.55 -7.96
C ILE A 482 10.51 29.83 -8.63
N THR A 483 11.78 30.14 -8.38
CA THR A 483 12.44 31.30 -8.96
C THR A 483 13.05 30.97 -10.32
N PRO A 484 13.16 31.94 -11.22
CA PRO A 484 13.96 31.82 -12.43
C PRO A 484 15.41 31.44 -12.10
N HIS A 485 16.11 30.73 -12.98
CA HIS A 485 17.48 30.19 -12.74
C HIS A 485 18.53 31.22 -12.33
N HIS A 486 18.33 32.51 -12.63
CA HIS A 486 19.27 33.57 -12.29
C HIS A 486 19.00 34.17 -10.89
N VAL A 487 17.86 33.85 -10.25
CA VAL A 487 17.52 34.40 -8.93
C VAL A 487 17.69 33.29 -7.87
N SER A 488 18.56 33.55 -6.91
CA SER A 488 18.72 32.63 -5.77
C SER A 488 17.55 32.77 -4.79
N MET A 489 17.18 31.69 -4.13
CA MET A 489 16.13 31.72 -3.11
C MET A 489 16.45 32.63 -1.93
N ALA A 490 17.71 32.82 -1.60
CA ALA A 490 18.15 33.77 -0.56
C ALA A 490 17.82 35.22 -0.98
N ARG A 491 18.19 35.63 -2.20
CA ARG A 491 17.88 36.93 -2.75
C ARG A 491 16.36 37.16 -2.87
N PHE A 492 15.64 36.16 -3.43
CA PHE A 492 14.18 36.21 -3.49
C PHE A 492 13.56 36.46 -2.10
N TRP A 493 14.05 35.73 -1.07
CA TRP A 493 13.52 35.88 0.28
C TRP A 493 13.79 37.29 0.87
N THR A 494 14.97 37.82 0.62
CA THR A 494 15.34 39.14 1.11
C THR A 494 14.44 40.21 0.50
N GLU A 495 14.08 40.07 -0.77
CA GLU A 495 13.23 41.03 -1.50
C GLU A 495 11.76 40.92 -1.06
N ILE A 496 11.23 39.67 -0.85
CA ILE A 496 9.81 39.47 -0.61
C ILE A 496 9.40 39.52 0.86
N ALA A 497 10.28 39.17 1.78
CA ALA A 497 9.93 39.05 3.20
C ALA A 497 9.39 40.36 3.82
N PRO A 498 9.90 41.56 3.49
CA PRO A 498 9.30 42.82 3.95
C PRO A 498 7.88 43.03 3.42
N ALA A 499 7.64 42.79 2.13
CA ALA A 499 6.33 42.92 1.50
C ALA A 499 5.29 41.96 2.11
N LEU A 500 5.67 40.75 2.40
CA LEU A 500 4.77 39.75 3.05
C LEU A 500 4.29 40.23 4.43
N ARG A 501 5.10 40.98 5.17
CA ARG A 501 4.72 41.49 6.49
C ARG A 501 3.69 42.57 6.44
N GLN A 502 3.57 43.27 5.27
CA GLN A 502 2.60 44.33 5.05
C GLN A 502 1.23 43.78 4.63
N ILE A 503 1.14 42.51 4.23
CA ILE A 503 -0.13 41.91 3.82
C ILE A 503 -1.01 41.65 5.04
N PRO A 504 -2.23 42.26 5.11
CA PRO A 504 -3.14 42.04 6.22
C PRO A 504 -3.46 40.55 6.43
N GLY A 505 -3.38 40.09 7.68
CA GLY A 505 -3.65 38.70 8.05
C GLY A 505 -2.43 37.78 8.07
N ILE A 506 -1.26 38.24 7.63
CA ILE A 506 -0.01 37.50 7.78
C ILE A 506 0.70 37.90 9.07
N ARG A 507 0.81 37.00 10.05
CA ARG A 507 1.50 37.27 11.32
C ARG A 507 3.01 37.01 11.24
N HIS A 508 3.37 35.87 10.61
CA HIS A 508 4.76 35.47 10.39
C HIS A 508 4.90 34.82 9.01
N ALA A 509 6.05 35.05 8.38
CA ALA A 509 6.43 34.40 7.14
C ALA A 509 7.82 33.76 7.28
N ALA A 510 8.02 32.64 6.63
CA ALA A 510 9.29 31.94 6.56
C ALA A 510 9.48 31.29 5.20
N LEU A 511 10.74 31.05 4.83
CA LEU A 511 11.11 30.26 3.67
C LEU A 511 11.91 29.05 4.14
N GLY A 512 11.59 27.90 3.56
CA GLY A 512 12.36 26.68 3.72
C GLY A 512 12.42 25.89 2.43
N TYR A 513 13.51 25.16 2.20
CA TYR A 513 13.61 24.29 1.02
C TYR A 513 12.51 23.22 1.01
N MET A 514 12.19 22.68 2.18
CA MET A 514 11.11 21.71 2.39
C MET A 514 10.14 22.19 3.49
N VAL A 515 8.96 21.60 3.50
CA VAL A 515 7.97 21.73 4.57
C VAL A 515 7.65 20.34 5.11
N PRO A 516 7.44 20.18 6.42
CA PRO A 516 6.98 18.92 6.96
C PRO A 516 5.73 18.42 6.22
N PHE A 517 5.70 17.12 5.89
CA PHE A 517 4.63 16.43 5.15
C PHE A 517 4.44 16.83 3.68
N ASN A 518 5.19 17.79 3.16
CA ASN A 518 5.28 18.03 1.72
C ASN A 518 6.46 17.21 1.15
N ASN A 519 6.14 16.10 0.48
CA ASN A 519 7.15 15.15 -0.02
C ASN A 519 7.68 15.46 -1.43
N VAL A 520 7.33 16.63 -1.99
CA VAL A 520 7.71 17.00 -3.37
C VAL A 520 9.22 17.16 -3.52
N MET A 521 9.86 17.69 -2.49
CA MET A 521 11.31 17.96 -2.48
C MET A 521 12.00 17.21 -1.35
N SER A 522 13.22 16.79 -1.56
CA SER A 522 14.09 16.23 -0.52
C SER A 522 15.55 16.56 -0.80
N SER A 523 16.30 16.94 0.22
CA SER A 523 17.73 17.13 0.14
C SER A 523 18.40 16.32 1.24
N HIS A 524 19.45 15.64 0.86
CA HIS A 524 20.20 14.76 1.75
C HIS A 524 21.70 14.97 1.56
N SER A 525 22.45 14.69 2.60
CA SER A 525 23.91 14.68 2.56
C SER A 525 24.43 13.47 3.34
N THR A 526 25.60 12.99 2.95
CA THR A 526 26.36 12.03 3.73
C THR A 526 27.37 12.79 4.58
N ILE A 527 27.30 12.63 5.90
CA ILE A 527 28.19 13.27 6.86
C ILE A 527 29.06 12.19 7.49
N HIS A 528 30.38 12.43 7.56
CA HIS A 528 31.27 11.58 8.31
C HIS A 528 31.31 12.02 9.77
N THR A 529 31.21 11.08 10.68
CA THR A 529 31.20 11.35 12.12
C THR A 529 32.60 11.75 12.59
N PRO A 530 32.76 12.89 13.26
CA PRO A 530 34.10 13.28 13.75
C PRO A 530 34.73 12.24 14.71
N ALA A 531 33.89 11.62 15.55
CA ALA A 531 34.34 10.59 16.52
C ALA A 531 34.61 9.22 15.86
N ARG A 532 34.07 8.96 14.66
CA ARG A 532 34.21 7.72 13.92
C ARG A 532 34.34 8.02 12.43
N PRO A 533 35.51 8.37 11.92
CA PRO A 533 35.70 8.82 10.52
C PRO A 533 35.23 7.81 9.47
N ASN A 534 35.18 6.52 9.83
CA ASN A 534 34.74 5.44 8.95
C ASN A 534 33.21 5.24 8.95
N GLU A 535 32.47 5.94 9.82
CA GLU A 535 31.02 5.89 9.85
C GLU A 535 30.42 7.05 9.06
N SER A 536 29.66 6.72 8.02
CA SER A 536 28.92 7.68 7.21
C SER A 536 27.45 7.71 7.63
N LEU A 537 26.94 8.89 7.94
CA LEU A 537 25.55 9.12 8.30
C LEU A 537 24.79 9.77 7.16
N TYR A 538 23.68 9.16 6.74
CA TYR A 538 22.78 9.74 5.76
C TYR A 538 21.78 10.65 6.48
N VAL A 539 21.89 11.95 6.27
CA VAL A 539 21.13 12.98 6.96
C VAL A 539 20.30 13.80 5.98
N ARG A 540 19.15 14.26 6.43
CA ARG A 540 18.35 15.22 5.68
C ARG A 540 18.87 16.62 5.93
N THR A 541 19.01 17.41 4.86
CA THR A 541 19.47 18.79 4.93
C THR A 541 18.35 19.75 4.56
N GLN A 542 18.28 20.89 5.23
CA GLN A 542 17.24 21.87 5.08
C GLN A 542 17.83 23.27 5.10
N LYS A 543 17.67 24.03 4.01
CA LYS A 543 17.96 25.47 4.02
C LYS A 543 16.73 26.21 4.49
N VAL A 544 16.90 27.12 5.46
CA VAL A 544 15.78 27.84 6.08
C VAL A 544 16.11 29.32 6.32
N SER A 545 15.07 30.15 6.25
CA SER A 545 15.17 31.54 6.73
C SER A 545 15.21 31.57 8.26
N ARG A 546 15.79 32.60 8.83
CA ARG A 546 15.88 32.84 10.26
C ARG A 546 14.50 32.75 10.97
N THR A 547 13.44 33.17 10.29
CA THR A 547 12.08 33.13 10.83
C THR A 547 11.43 31.73 10.84
N TYR A 548 12.08 30.70 10.26
CA TYR A 548 11.51 29.35 10.06
C TYR A 548 11.07 28.68 11.36
N PHE A 549 11.96 28.61 12.35
CA PHE A 549 11.68 27.95 13.64
C PHE A 549 10.57 28.67 14.41
N ARG A 550 10.58 29.99 14.42
CA ARG A 550 9.54 30.83 15.03
C ARG A 550 8.18 30.66 14.33
N THR A 551 8.17 30.64 12.99
CA THR A 551 6.95 30.50 12.20
C THR A 551 6.28 29.16 12.42
N LEU A 552 7.07 28.07 12.53
CA LEU A 552 6.58 26.72 12.81
C LEU A 552 6.49 26.39 14.30
N ARG A 553 6.96 27.27 15.20
CA ARG A 553 7.07 27.00 16.66
C ARG A 553 7.88 25.74 16.96
N ILE A 554 9.00 25.55 16.27
CA ILE A 554 9.93 24.44 16.56
C ILE A 554 10.78 24.85 17.78
N PRO A 555 10.74 24.07 18.90
CA PRO A 555 11.48 24.43 20.10
C PRO A 555 12.98 24.16 19.97
N PHE A 556 13.79 25.05 20.51
CA PHE A 556 15.21 24.81 20.74
C PHE A 556 15.41 24.00 22.04
N VAL A 557 16.26 23.00 21.97
CA VAL A 557 16.68 22.18 23.12
C VAL A 557 17.95 22.74 23.74
N ALA A 558 18.85 23.29 22.89
CA ALA A 558 20.08 23.94 23.30
C ALA A 558 20.49 25.01 22.29
N GLY A 559 21.21 26.04 22.73
CA GLY A 559 21.75 27.07 21.90
C GLY A 559 20.69 28.06 21.37
N ARG A 560 20.94 28.60 20.18
CA ARG A 560 20.18 29.71 19.59
C ARG A 560 19.90 29.51 18.09
N ASN A 561 19.06 30.39 17.56
CA ASN A 561 18.80 30.50 16.14
C ASN A 561 19.93 31.26 15.41
N PHE A 562 19.93 31.23 14.08
CA PHE A 562 20.79 32.02 13.22
C PHE A 562 20.62 33.50 13.47
N THR A 563 21.71 34.25 13.44
CA THR A 563 21.72 35.73 13.56
C THR A 563 21.68 36.40 12.18
N SER A 564 21.35 37.68 12.15
CA SER A 564 21.36 38.43 10.89
C SER A 564 22.78 38.64 10.34
N ALA A 565 23.78 38.73 11.24
CA ALA A 565 25.20 38.84 10.86
C ALA A 565 25.64 37.54 10.16
N GLU A 566 25.36 36.36 10.76
CA GLU A 566 25.70 35.04 10.18
C GLU A 566 25.08 34.83 8.78
N GLU A 567 23.84 35.35 8.53
CA GLU A 567 23.23 35.30 7.21
C GLU A 567 23.91 36.27 6.23
N ARG A 568 24.26 37.51 6.65
CA ARG A 568 24.92 38.51 5.77
C ARG A 568 26.33 38.08 5.41
N ASP A 569 27.08 37.56 6.40
CA ASP A 569 28.50 37.23 6.27
C ASP A 569 28.71 35.81 5.70
N HIS A 570 27.64 35.15 5.29
CA HIS A 570 27.65 33.77 4.77
C HIS A 570 28.38 32.80 5.69
N THR A 571 28.27 32.99 7.01
CA THR A 571 29.00 32.17 7.99
C THR A 571 28.52 30.73 7.94
N ALA A 572 29.46 29.76 7.99
CA ALA A 572 29.17 28.36 7.97
C ALA A 572 28.66 27.87 9.36
N VAL A 573 27.41 28.13 9.65
CA VAL A 573 26.72 27.71 10.89
C VAL A 573 25.60 26.71 10.59
N VAL A 574 25.32 25.82 11.53
CA VAL A 574 24.28 24.80 11.42
C VAL A 574 23.48 24.66 12.70
N ILE A 575 22.22 24.26 12.55
CA ILE A 575 21.36 23.82 13.63
C ILE A 575 21.03 22.34 13.39
N LEU A 576 21.16 21.52 14.43
CA LEU A 576 20.95 20.06 14.35
C LEU A 576 19.67 19.66 15.07
N SER A 577 19.05 18.57 14.60
CA SER A 577 18.05 17.89 15.45
C SER A 577 18.76 17.15 16.60
N ALA A 578 18.13 17.06 17.76
CA ALA A 578 18.69 16.40 18.95
C ALA A 578 19.17 14.98 18.66
N ARG A 579 18.45 14.21 17.82
CA ARG A 579 18.87 12.88 17.41
C ARG A 579 20.20 12.91 16.61
N LEU A 580 20.36 13.86 15.71
CA LEU A 580 21.58 14.00 14.92
C LEU A 580 22.75 14.45 15.79
N ALA A 581 22.53 15.39 16.71
CA ALA A 581 23.55 15.85 17.65
C ALA A 581 24.09 14.69 18.50
N ARG A 582 23.20 13.89 19.10
CA ARG A 582 23.60 12.68 19.85
C ARG A 582 24.39 11.69 18.97
N ARG A 583 24.01 11.49 17.72
CA ARG A 583 24.68 10.53 16.84
C ARG A 583 26.06 11.02 16.38
N LEU A 584 26.23 12.34 16.16
CA LEU A 584 27.50 12.95 15.74
C LEU A 584 28.49 13.12 16.89
N PHE A 585 28.01 13.54 18.05
CA PHE A 585 28.83 14.02 19.15
C PHE A 585 28.61 13.27 20.47
N GLY A 586 27.70 12.32 20.52
CA GLY A 586 27.38 11.57 21.74
C GLY A 586 26.47 12.33 22.71
N THR A 587 26.24 13.64 22.52
CA THR A 587 25.48 14.52 23.42
C THR A 587 24.48 15.39 22.65
N VAL A 588 23.48 15.90 23.34
CA VAL A 588 22.59 16.94 22.82
C VAL A 588 23.26 18.32 22.90
N ASP A 589 24.11 18.51 23.91
CA ASP A 589 24.90 19.73 24.04
C ASP A 589 26.09 19.68 23.08
N ALA A 590 25.82 20.06 21.85
CA ALA A 590 26.78 20.09 20.75
C ALA A 590 27.15 21.52 20.33
N ILE A 591 26.77 22.52 21.12
CA ILE A 591 27.00 23.93 20.80
C ILE A 591 28.51 24.22 20.72
N GLY A 592 28.89 25.00 19.67
CA GLY A 592 30.30 25.33 19.41
C GLY A 592 31.11 24.25 18.70
N ARG A 593 30.66 23.00 18.69
CA ARG A 593 31.35 21.91 17.99
C ARG A 593 31.30 22.13 16.48
N THR A 594 32.37 21.69 15.80
CA THR A 594 32.54 21.89 14.36
C THR A 594 32.65 20.57 13.61
N PHE A 595 32.15 20.53 12.38
CA PHE A 595 32.31 19.42 11.44
C PHE A 595 32.15 19.88 9.99
N ARG A 596 32.38 19.02 9.00
CA ARG A 596 32.24 19.31 7.56
C ARG A 596 30.92 18.66 7.03
N PRO A 597 29.85 19.41 6.80
CA PRO A 597 28.54 18.85 6.51
C PRO A 597 28.35 18.32 5.08
N PHE A 598 29.14 18.80 4.11
CA PHE A 598 29.01 18.43 2.69
C PHE A 598 30.29 17.85 2.11
N GLY A 599 31.03 17.13 2.94
CA GLY A 599 32.28 16.48 2.56
C GLY A 599 33.55 17.35 2.79
N PRO A 600 34.73 16.85 2.48
CA PRO A 600 36.02 17.45 2.91
C PRO A 600 36.33 18.82 2.32
N ARG A 601 35.77 19.13 1.14
CA ARG A 601 35.94 20.45 0.50
C ARG A 601 34.96 21.50 1.01
N SER A 602 33.94 21.09 1.82
CA SER A 602 33.01 22.05 2.42
C SER A 602 33.67 22.79 3.57
N PRO A 603 33.29 24.05 3.82
CA PRO A 603 33.73 24.76 5.00
C PRO A 603 33.36 24.00 6.27
N ARG A 604 34.17 24.15 7.33
CA ARG A 604 33.77 23.68 8.66
C ARG A 604 32.58 24.50 9.13
N ALA A 605 31.54 23.79 9.57
CA ALA A 605 30.33 24.42 10.10
C ALA A 605 30.30 24.32 11.62
N THR A 606 29.95 25.40 12.28
CA THR A 606 29.80 25.46 13.75
C THR A 606 28.34 25.20 14.12
N VAL A 607 28.09 24.33 15.10
CA VAL A 607 26.76 24.10 15.64
C VAL A 607 26.39 25.25 16.56
N VAL A 608 25.35 26.02 16.21
CA VAL A 608 24.86 27.17 17.00
C VAL A 608 23.56 26.87 17.74
N GLY A 609 22.88 25.79 17.37
CA GLY A 609 21.61 25.40 18.02
C GLY A 609 21.27 23.92 17.81
N VAL A 610 20.49 23.40 18.74
CA VAL A 610 19.90 22.07 18.66
C VAL A 610 18.40 22.18 18.87
N VAL A 611 17.63 21.61 17.93
CA VAL A 611 16.15 21.62 17.99
C VAL A 611 15.59 20.25 18.33
N GLY A 612 14.36 20.23 18.83
CA GLY A 612 13.61 19.02 19.15
C GLY A 612 13.36 18.13 17.91
N LYS A 613 12.69 17.00 18.15
CA LYS A 613 12.26 16.09 17.09
C LYS A 613 11.13 16.73 16.27
N VAL A 614 11.29 16.84 14.97
CA VAL A 614 10.24 17.25 14.04
C VAL A 614 9.83 16.05 13.20
N SER A 615 8.53 15.77 13.12
CA SER A 615 7.96 14.74 12.26
C SER A 615 7.86 15.27 10.83
N TRP A 616 8.44 14.54 9.87
CA TRP A 616 8.50 14.95 8.46
C TRP A 616 7.61 14.13 7.54
N ARG A 617 7.15 12.98 8.00
CA ARG A 617 6.30 12.02 7.27
C ARG A 617 5.42 11.28 8.26
N ALA A 618 4.39 10.63 7.77
CA ALA A 618 3.52 9.77 8.57
C ALA A 618 4.32 8.66 9.29
N THR A 619 5.28 8.06 8.60
CA THR A 619 6.21 7.08 9.21
C THR A 619 7.66 7.57 9.15
N PRO A 620 8.48 7.26 10.14
CA PRO A 620 9.90 7.57 10.10
C PRO A 620 10.59 6.89 8.90
N ALA A 621 11.45 7.63 8.21
CA ALA A 621 12.35 7.01 7.26
C ALA A 621 13.44 6.27 8.05
N THR A 622 13.53 4.96 7.89
CA THR A 622 14.45 4.10 8.64
C THR A 622 15.93 4.43 8.44
N ASN A 623 16.26 5.06 7.29
CA ASN A 623 17.64 5.29 6.87
C ASN A 623 18.15 6.71 7.14
N ILE A 624 17.29 7.64 7.60
CA ILE A 624 17.67 9.03 7.88
C ILE A 624 17.94 9.19 9.36
N VAL A 625 19.19 9.49 9.70
CA VAL A 625 19.61 9.59 11.10
C VAL A 625 19.04 10.83 11.78
N GLY A 626 18.87 11.93 11.04
CA GLY A 626 18.35 13.17 11.59
C GLY A 626 18.30 14.31 10.58
N MET A 627 18.09 15.50 11.08
CA MET A 627 17.95 16.72 10.29
C MET A 627 19.08 17.71 10.61
N MET A 628 19.62 18.31 9.59
CA MET A 628 20.55 19.45 9.66
C MET A 628 19.92 20.65 8.97
N TYR A 629 19.84 21.77 9.66
CA TYR A 629 19.36 23.03 9.13
C TYR A 629 20.54 23.98 8.89
N THR A 630 20.50 24.66 7.74
CA THR A 630 21.48 25.67 7.37
C THR A 630 20.75 26.96 7.00
N PRO A 631 21.37 28.15 7.18
CA PRO A 631 20.78 29.40 6.69
C PRO A 631 20.63 29.38 5.16
N LEU A 632 19.74 30.19 4.61
CA LEU A 632 19.53 30.31 3.16
C LEU A 632 20.80 30.65 2.40
N THR A 633 21.66 31.42 3.04
CA THR A 633 22.93 31.98 2.52
C THR A 633 24.11 31.01 2.69
N TYR A 634 23.90 29.82 3.29
CA TYR A 634 24.99 28.85 3.50
C TYR A 634 25.76 28.58 2.20
N PRO A 635 27.11 28.69 2.19
CA PRO A 635 27.93 28.59 0.97
C PRO A 635 27.83 27.23 0.28
N GLY A 636 27.98 27.21 -1.03
CA GLY A 636 28.22 26.00 -1.83
C GLY A 636 27.01 25.38 -2.52
N TYR A 637 25.77 25.64 -2.13
CA TYR A 637 24.59 25.07 -2.81
C TYR A 637 23.50 26.12 -3.06
N LYS A 638 23.17 26.36 -4.34
CA LYS A 638 22.08 27.24 -4.77
C LYS A 638 20.86 26.38 -5.10
N PHE A 639 19.67 26.79 -4.69
CA PHE A 639 18.42 26.15 -5.06
C PHE A 639 17.44 27.18 -5.63
N GLY A 640 16.71 26.78 -6.66
CA GLY A 640 15.76 27.63 -7.39
C GLY A 640 14.29 27.40 -7.02
N ALA A 641 14.03 26.54 -6.03
CA ALA A 641 12.68 26.26 -5.55
C ALA A 641 12.66 26.14 -4.04
N GLY A 642 11.58 26.55 -3.40
CA GLY A 642 11.42 26.48 -1.95
C GLY A 642 9.96 26.67 -1.58
N ASN A 643 9.67 26.59 -0.29
CA ASN A 643 8.31 26.71 0.22
C ASN A 643 8.23 27.94 1.13
N VAL A 644 7.33 28.86 0.80
CA VAL A 644 6.94 29.97 1.67
C VAL A 644 5.90 29.46 2.65
N ILE A 645 6.16 29.62 3.92
CA ILE A 645 5.29 29.21 5.02
C ILE A 645 4.77 30.48 5.68
N LEU A 646 3.46 30.62 5.76
CA LEU A 646 2.79 31.76 6.35
C LEU A 646 2.01 31.34 7.59
N LYS A 647 2.23 32.02 8.71
CA LYS A 647 1.33 31.97 9.87
C LYS A 647 0.28 33.04 9.69
N LEU A 648 -0.97 32.63 9.54
CA LEU A 648 -2.10 33.53 9.32
C LEU A 648 -2.87 33.81 10.61
N SER A 649 -3.55 34.94 10.67
CA SER A 649 -4.62 35.20 11.67
C SER A 649 -5.83 34.28 11.34
N PRO A 650 -6.69 33.93 12.31
CA PRO A 650 -7.80 32.98 12.09
C PRO A 650 -8.69 33.35 10.89
N GLY A 651 -9.10 34.60 10.77
CA GLY A 651 -9.97 35.09 9.67
C GLY A 651 -9.31 35.10 8.29
N ALA A 652 -7.98 35.20 8.20
CA ALA A 652 -7.26 35.28 6.93
C ALA A 652 -7.24 33.96 6.15
N LEU A 653 -7.54 32.85 6.78
CA LEU A 653 -7.65 31.54 6.13
C LEU A 653 -8.75 31.50 5.05
N ASN A 654 -9.73 32.38 5.11
CA ASN A 654 -10.81 32.46 4.12
C ASN A 654 -10.41 33.29 2.90
N HIS A 655 -9.28 34.01 2.97
CA HIS A 655 -8.80 34.93 1.93
C HIS A 655 -7.52 34.47 1.23
N LEU A 656 -7.25 33.17 1.18
CA LEU A 656 -6.02 32.61 0.60
C LEU A 656 -5.79 33.05 -0.86
N ARG A 657 -6.85 33.20 -1.64
CA ARG A 657 -6.73 33.70 -3.04
C ARG A 657 -6.18 35.13 -3.10
N ARG A 658 -6.62 35.99 -2.16
CA ARG A 658 -6.13 37.38 -2.07
C ARG A 658 -4.67 37.44 -1.65
N ILE A 659 -4.29 36.63 -0.66
CA ILE A 659 -2.91 36.50 -0.18
C ILE A 659 -2.00 35.95 -1.30
N ARG A 660 -2.47 34.97 -2.07
CA ARG A 660 -1.75 34.47 -3.23
C ARG A 660 -1.52 35.54 -4.30
N LYS A 661 -2.55 36.29 -4.68
CA LYS A 661 -2.42 37.37 -5.65
C LYS A 661 -1.42 38.47 -5.18
N ALA A 662 -1.45 38.78 -3.89
CA ALA A 662 -0.50 39.73 -3.30
C ALA A 662 0.94 39.17 -3.33
N LEU A 663 1.14 37.87 -3.08
CA LEU A 663 2.44 37.22 -3.19
C LEU A 663 2.96 37.21 -4.65
N GLU A 664 2.07 36.92 -5.61
CA GLU A 664 2.39 36.95 -7.06
C GLU A 664 2.76 38.37 -7.52
N GLY A 665 2.05 39.41 -7.00
CA GLY A 665 2.34 40.81 -7.31
C GLY A 665 3.65 41.32 -6.71
N ALA A 666 3.98 40.87 -5.51
CA ALA A 666 5.22 41.23 -4.81
C ALA A 666 6.47 40.56 -5.42
N ALA A 667 6.31 39.51 -6.21
CA ALA A 667 7.40 38.74 -6.80
C ALA A 667 7.15 38.45 -8.31
N PRO A 668 7.26 39.46 -9.17
CA PRO A 668 7.09 39.30 -10.61
C PRO A 668 8.06 38.27 -11.18
N GLY A 669 7.55 37.31 -11.96
CA GLY A 669 8.36 36.25 -12.59
C GLY A 669 8.58 35.02 -11.75
N VAL A 670 8.17 34.99 -10.48
CA VAL A 670 8.18 33.80 -9.62
C VAL A 670 6.87 33.03 -9.84
N ALA A 671 6.99 31.70 -9.94
CA ALA A 671 5.82 30.85 -9.97
C ALA A 671 5.41 30.45 -8.55
N VAL A 672 4.15 30.66 -8.23
CA VAL A 672 3.53 30.37 -6.92
C VAL A 672 2.52 29.25 -7.12
N THR A 673 2.67 28.13 -6.40
CA THR A 673 1.72 27.03 -6.46
C THR A 673 0.44 27.37 -5.67
N GLN A 674 -0.52 26.46 -5.69
CA GLN A 674 -1.70 26.57 -4.84
C GLN A 674 -1.29 26.61 -3.36
N MET A 675 -1.90 27.54 -2.61
CA MET A 675 -1.68 27.62 -1.17
C MET A 675 -2.41 26.49 -0.45
N THR A 676 -1.69 25.69 0.33
CA THR A 676 -2.20 24.52 1.03
C THR A 676 -2.05 24.69 2.55
N ARG A 677 -3.09 24.39 3.32
CA ARG A 677 -3.01 24.37 4.79
C ARG A 677 -2.11 23.21 5.25
N LEU A 678 -1.23 23.44 6.24
CA LEU A 678 -0.35 22.39 6.76
C LEU A 678 -1.13 21.18 7.28
N ASN A 679 -2.26 21.40 7.93
CA ASN A 679 -3.16 20.32 8.36
C ASN A 679 -3.67 19.47 7.20
N THR A 680 -3.90 20.04 6.03
CA THR A 680 -4.30 19.28 4.84
C THR A 680 -3.17 18.38 4.32
N LEU A 681 -1.92 18.87 4.37
CA LEU A 681 -0.75 18.05 4.00
C LEU A 681 -0.55 16.88 4.97
N ILE A 682 -0.70 17.11 6.26
CA ILE A 682 -0.62 16.08 7.29
C ILE A 682 -1.69 15.02 7.04
N ARG A 683 -2.96 15.43 6.90
CA ARG A 683 -4.06 14.51 6.59
C ARG A 683 -3.85 13.75 5.27
N ALA A 684 -3.34 14.42 4.24
CA ALA A 684 -3.03 13.77 2.96
C ALA A 684 -1.93 12.70 3.10
N SER A 685 -0.90 12.99 3.91
CA SER A 685 0.15 12.01 4.21
C SER A 685 -0.35 10.81 5.02
N ASP A 686 -1.37 11.00 5.86
CA ASP A 686 -1.94 9.96 6.71
C ASP A 686 -3.01 9.14 5.99
N ARG A 687 -3.57 9.62 4.87
CA ARG A 687 -4.66 8.95 4.11
C ARG A 687 -4.33 7.51 3.70
N LEU A 688 -3.09 7.22 3.36
CA LEU A 688 -2.69 5.87 3.01
C LEU A 688 -2.89 4.91 4.20
N PHE A 689 -2.51 5.34 5.40
CA PHE A 689 -2.68 4.54 6.62
C PHE A 689 -4.15 4.42 7.02
N LEU A 690 -4.92 5.51 6.86
CA LEU A 690 -6.37 5.49 7.04
C LEU A 690 -7.00 4.44 6.12
N GLY A 691 -6.71 4.47 4.82
CA GLY A 691 -7.26 3.51 3.87
C GLY A 691 -6.87 2.06 4.16
N ILE A 692 -5.63 1.80 4.59
CA ILE A 692 -5.19 0.46 5.00
C ILE A 692 -5.98 0.00 6.23
N THR A 693 -6.14 0.87 7.22
CA THR A 693 -6.89 0.55 8.45
C THR A 693 -8.36 0.32 8.15
N GLU A 694 -8.99 1.15 7.32
CA GLU A 694 -10.39 0.97 6.89
C GLU A 694 -10.59 -0.40 6.23
N ILE A 695 -9.74 -0.76 5.28
CA ILE A 695 -9.78 -2.06 4.60
C ILE A 695 -9.61 -3.20 5.61
N THR A 696 -8.61 -3.13 6.47
CA THR A 696 -8.32 -4.19 7.45
C THR A 696 -9.43 -4.33 8.49
N SER A 697 -10.05 -3.21 8.91
CA SER A 697 -11.18 -3.23 9.83
C SER A 697 -12.41 -3.90 9.23
N VAL A 698 -12.72 -3.62 7.95
CA VAL A 698 -13.80 -4.31 7.23
C VAL A 698 -13.55 -5.82 7.20
N PHE A 699 -12.31 -6.24 6.94
CA PHE A 699 -11.97 -7.67 6.92
C PHE A 699 -12.05 -8.32 8.29
N ALA A 700 -11.62 -7.64 9.34
CA ALA A 700 -11.78 -8.12 10.71
C ALA A 700 -13.26 -8.30 11.09
N LEU A 701 -14.11 -7.34 10.71
CA LEU A 701 -15.58 -7.44 10.90
C LEU A 701 -16.18 -8.59 10.12
N VAL A 702 -15.79 -8.80 8.86
CA VAL A 702 -16.25 -9.93 8.04
C VAL A 702 -15.78 -11.26 8.66
N ALA A 703 -14.56 -11.34 9.15
CA ALA A 703 -14.04 -12.52 9.83
C ALA A 703 -14.82 -12.83 11.11
N LEU A 704 -15.14 -11.82 11.92
CA LEU A 704 -15.99 -11.96 13.11
C LEU A 704 -17.39 -12.47 12.74
N PHE A 705 -18.00 -11.86 11.73
CA PHE A 705 -19.30 -12.27 11.22
C PHE A 705 -19.30 -13.75 10.79
N LEU A 706 -18.32 -14.14 9.96
CA LEU A 706 -18.16 -15.54 9.54
C LEU A 706 -17.95 -16.48 10.73
N THR A 707 -17.20 -16.02 11.75
CA THR A 707 -16.94 -16.81 12.97
C THR A 707 -18.18 -16.97 13.81
N ILE A 708 -18.99 -15.92 14.00
CA ILE A 708 -20.28 -16.01 14.70
C ILE A 708 -21.16 -17.06 14.05
N PHE A 709 -21.34 -16.97 12.73
CA PHE A 709 -22.18 -17.94 11.99
C PHE A 709 -21.65 -19.34 12.06
N GLY A 710 -20.32 -19.53 11.93
CA GLY A 710 -19.73 -20.87 11.97
C GLY A 710 -19.80 -21.52 13.35
N VAL A 711 -19.51 -20.78 14.40
CA VAL A 711 -19.60 -21.28 15.79
C VAL A 711 -21.05 -21.56 16.15
N TYR A 712 -21.98 -20.64 15.79
CA TYR A 712 -23.42 -20.85 15.92
C TYR A 712 -23.87 -22.15 15.23
N ALA A 713 -23.49 -22.32 13.96
CA ALA A 713 -23.88 -23.51 13.19
C ALA A 713 -23.35 -24.82 13.81
N LEU A 714 -22.07 -24.80 14.26
CA LEU A 714 -21.46 -25.97 14.92
C LEU A 714 -22.14 -26.28 16.26
N THR A 715 -22.41 -25.27 17.08
CA THR A 715 -23.05 -25.45 18.39
C THR A 715 -24.50 -25.92 18.22
N ALA A 716 -25.25 -25.30 17.31
CA ALA A 716 -26.64 -25.70 16.99
C ALA A 716 -26.71 -27.13 16.48
N GLN A 717 -25.77 -27.54 15.62
CA GLN A 717 -25.71 -28.91 15.12
C GLN A 717 -25.39 -29.92 16.23
N THR A 718 -24.40 -29.62 17.07
CA THR A 718 -24.02 -30.51 18.17
C THR A 718 -25.21 -30.71 19.12
N SER A 719 -25.97 -29.66 19.36
CA SER A 719 -27.19 -29.69 20.16
C SER A 719 -28.28 -30.58 19.53
N LEU A 720 -28.52 -30.42 18.23
CA LEU A 720 -29.45 -31.24 17.49
C LEU A 720 -29.09 -32.74 17.50
N ASN A 721 -27.80 -33.07 17.38
CA ASN A 721 -27.33 -34.44 17.39
C ASN A 721 -27.42 -35.11 18.80
N ARG A 722 -27.60 -34.35 19.85
CA ARG A 722 -27.71 -34.79 21.26
C ARG A 722 -29.11 -34.66 21.82
N HIS A 723 -30.12 -34.42 20.99
CA HIS A 723 -31.50 -34.25 21.45
C HIS A 723 -31.97 -35.43 22.32
N GLN A 724 -31.71 -36.68 21.87
CA GLN A 724 -32.09 -37.86 22.66
C GLN A 724 -31.34 -37.92 24.00
N GLU A 725 -30.05 -37.61 23.99
CA GLU A 725 -29.20 -37.59 25.22
C GLU A 725 -29.77 -36.53 26.21
N TYR A 726 -30.15 -35.33 25.68
CA TYR A 726 -30.74 -34.28 26.49
C TYR A 726 -32.13 -34.67 27.01
N ALA A 727 -32.96 -35.31 26.18
CA ALA A 727 -34.28 -35.80 26.57
C ALA A 727 -34.20 -36.87 27.68
N ILE A 728 -33.32 -37.87 27.54
CA ILE A 728 -33.09 -38.92 28.54
C ILE A 728 -32.58 -38.30 29.86
N ARG A 729 -31.60 -37.39 29.81
CA ARG A 729 -31.06 -36.76 31.01
C ARG A 729 -32.11 -35.89 31.72
N THR A 730 -32.97 -35.18 30.95
CA THR A 730 -34.06 -34.42 31.52
C THR A 730 -35.06 -35.32 32.18
N ALA A 731 -35.37 -36.47 31.58
CA ALA A 731 -36.27 -37.48 32.16
C ALA A 731 -35.71 -38.11 33.47
N VAL A 732 -34.38 -38.20 33.59
CA VAL A 732 -33.68 -38.67 34.82
C VAL A 732 -33.43 -37.50 35.81
N GLY A 733 -33.95 -36.32 35.58
CA GLY A 733 -33.92 -35.20 36.54
C GLY A 733 -32.75 -34.23 36.39
N ALA A 734 -32.04 -34.23 35.26
CA ALA A 734 -30.99 -33.25 34.99
C ALA A 734 -31.54 -31.81 34.92
N SER A 735 -30.95 -30.89 35.67
CA SER A 735 -31.33 -29.49 35.64
C SER A 735 -30.98 -28.84 34.28
N PRO A 736 -31.78 -27.85 33.80
CA PRO A 736 -31.51 -27.08 32.59
C PRO A 736 -30.10 -26.46 32.58
N ALA A 737 -29.60 -26.07 33.75
CA ALA A 737 -28.26 -25.51 33.92
C ALA A 737 -27.16 -26.53 33.59
N SER A 738 -27.33 -27.80 33.91
CA SER A 738 -26.38 -28.88 33.61
C SER A 738 -26.30 -29.16 32.10
N LEU A 739 -27.46 -29.13 31.40
CA LEU A 739 -27.53 -29.30 29.95
C LEU A 739 -26.90 -28.11 29.21
N ASN A 740 -27.17 -26.90 29.69
CA ASN A 740 -26.56 -25.67 29.19
C ASN A 740 -25.01 -25.71 29.31
N ARG A 741 -24.52 -26.11 30.49
CA ARG A 741 -23.06 -26.23 30.72
C ARG A 741 -22.42 -27.24 29.75
N MET A 742 -23.09 -28.31 29.43
CA MET A 742 -22.60 -29.34 28.51
C MET A 742 -22.57 -28.87 27.04
N ALA A 743 -23.59 -28.14 26.61
CA ALA A 743 -23.62 -27.54 25.27
C ALA A 743 -22.60 -26.38 25.14
N PHE A 744 -22.40 -25.61 26.21
CA PHE A 744 -21.46 -24.51 26.25
C PHE A 744 -19.98 -24.99 26.22
N ALA A 745 -19.70 -26.16 26.83
CA ALA A 745 -18.37 -26.76 26.87
C ALA A 745 -17.82 -27.05 25.45
N GLU A 746 -18.67 -27.28 24.47
CA GLU A 746 -18.26 -27.49 23.07
C GLU A 746 -17.72 -26.18 22.43
N GLY A 747 -18.31 -25.02 22.74
CA GLY A 747 -17.78 -23.72 22.34
C GLY A 747 -16.44 -23.42 23.03
N CYS A 748 -16.32 -23.74 24.30
CA CYS A 748 -15.06 -23.59 25.06
C CYS A 748 -13.93 -24.45 24.50
N TRP A 749 -14.21 -25.64 23.98
CA TRP A 749 -13.21 -26.51 23.35
C TRP A 749 -12.58 -25.85 22.10
N MET A 750 -13.33 -25.10 21.31
CA MET A 750 -12.80 -24.39 20.15
C MET A 750 -11.83 -23.28 20.60
N LEU A 751 -12.09 -22.63 21.75
CA LEU A 751 -11.22 -21.63 22.32
C LEU A 751 -9.92 -22.22 22.85
N THR A 752 -9.95 -23.39 23.52
CA THR A 752 -8.76 -23.96 24.16
C THR A 752 -7.61 -24.26 23.21
N LEU A 753 -7.90 -24.61 21.96
CA LEU A 753 -6.88 -24.88 20.93
C LEU A 753 -6.74 -23.71 19.95
N GLY A 754 -7.86 -23.15 19.49
CA GLY A 754 -7.85 -22.14 18.44
C GLY A 754 -7.30 -20.79 18.90
N LEU A 755 -7.65 -20.34 20.10
CA LEU A 755 -7.23 -19.05 20.62
C LEU A 755 -5.72 -18.99 20.90
N PRO A 756 -5.08 -19.91 21.66
CA PRO A 756 -3.64 -19.82 21.91
C PRO A 756 -2.81 -19.88 20.63
N LEU A 757 -3.14 -20.80 19.71
CA LEU A 757 -2.43 -20.92 18.44
C LEU A 757 -2.64 -19.64 17.58
N GLY A 758 -3.85 -19.09 17.60
CA GLY A 758 -4.16 -17.84 16.91
C GLY A 758 -3.39 -16.65 17.47
N VAL A 759 -3.29 -16.55 18.80
CA VAL A 759 -2.51 -15.50 19.49
C VAL A 759 -1.02 -15.62 19.14
N ILE A 760 -0.44 -16.81 19.21
CA ILE A 760 0.98 -17.04 18.87
C ILE A 760 1.25 -16.61 17.41
N LEU A 761 0.39 -17.03 16.48
CA LEU A 761 0.55 -16.67 15.07
C LEU A 761 0.33 -15.17 14.84
N ALA A 762 -0.63 -14.54 15.52
CA ALA A 762 -0.89 -13.10 15.43
C ALA A 762 0.30 -12.27 15.97
N LEU A 763 0.89 -12.66 17.10
CA LEU A 763 2.08 -12.02 17.66
C LEU A 763 3.29 -12.16 16.72
N PHE A 764 3.49 -13.34 16.13
CA PHE A 764 4.54 -13.55 15.13
C PHE A 764 4.35 -12.61 13.92
N LEU A 765 3.14 -12.51 13.40
CA LEU A 765 2.82 -11.61 12.28
C LEU A 765 2.97 -10.14 12.69
N SER A 766 2.55 -9.76 13.90
CA SER A 766 2.72 -8.40 14.42
C SER A 766 4.20 -8.02 14.51
N HIS A 767 5.06 -8.93 14.93
CA HIS A 767 6.52 -8.73 14.95
C HIS A 767 7.10 -8.50 13.52
N LEU A 768 6.62 -9.24 12.52
CA LEU A 768 6.99 -8.99 11.12
C LEU A 768 6.56 -7.61 10.62
N LEU A 769 5.50 -7.05 11.21
CA LEU A 769 4.93 -5.75 10.87
C LEU A 769 5.62 -4.57 11.57
N GLU A 770 6.41 -4.76 12.62
CA GLU A 770 7.09 -3.69 13.39
C GLU A 770 7.84 -2.70 12.51
N GLY A 771 8.51 -3.18 11.46
CA GLY A 771 9.25 -2.34 10.52
C GLY A 771 8.38 -1.42 9.64
N VAL A 772 7.06 -1.62 9.63
CA VAL A 772 6.09 -0.92 8.78
C VAL A 772 5.16 -0.03 9.60
N LEU A 773 4.75 -0.51 10.74
CA LEU A 773 3.80 0.16 11.64
C LEU A 773 4.49 1.22 12.48
N TYR A 774 3.73 2.20 12.94
CA TYR A 774 4.24 3.33 13.70
C TYR A 774 3.95 3.17 15.20
N GLY A 775 5.01 3.25 16.01
CA GLY A 775 4.87 3.36 17.47
C GLY A 775 4.26 2.15 18.16
N ILE A 776 4.39 0.97 17.56
CA ILE A 776 3.96 -0.28 18.17
C ILE A 776 5.21 -1.01 18.66
N PRO A 777 5.36 -1.24 19.95
CA PRO A 777 6.29 -2.25 20.46
C PRO A 777 5.78 -3.63 20.00
N GLY A 778 6.65 -4.59 19.75
CA GLY A 778 6.29 -5.93 19.28
C GLY A 778 5.24 -6.66 20.10
N LEU A 779 5.03 -6.24 21.33
CA LEU A 779 3.99 -6.70 22.27
C LEU A 779 3.28 -5.49 22.86
N ASP A 780 2.00 -5.33 22.57
CA ASP A 780 1.15 -4.27 23.11
C ASP A 780 0.01 -4.90 23.93
N TRP A 781 0.29 -5.19 25.20
CA TRP A 781 -0.60 -5.93 26.11
C TRP A 781 -2.05 -5.44 26.13
N PRO A 782 -2.37 -4.12 26.14
CA PRO A 782 -3.75 -3.65 26.10
C PRO A 782 -4.47 -4.03 24.81
N VAL A 783 -3.79 -3.92 23.66
CA VAL A 783 -4.35 -4.23 22.33
C VAL A 783 -4.52 -5.73 22.16
N ASP A 784 -3.52 -6.51 22.58
CA ASP A 784 -3.54 -7.96 22.49
C ASP A 784 -4.65 -8.53 23.40
N LEU A 785 -4.79 -8.02 24.62
CA LEU A 785 -5.86 -8.41 25.54
C LEU A 785 -7.25 -8.06 24.98
N LEU A 786 -7.40 -6.88 24.39
CA LEU A 786 -8.64 -6.48 23.73
C LEU A 786 -9.02 -7.45 22.61
N GLY A 787 -8.06 -7.87 21.78
CA GLY A 787 -8.27 -8.86 20.74
C GLY A 787 -8.73 -10.20 21.28
N ILE A 788 -8.10 -10.68 22.35
CA ILE A 788 -8.50 -11.90 23.06
C ILE A 788 -9.93 -11.78 23.58
N LEU A 789 -10.27 -10.68 24.26
CA LEU A 789 -11.59 -10.43 24.80
C LEU A 789 -12.68 -10.39 23.72
N ILE A 790 -12.41 -9.77 22.57
CA ILE A 790 -13.33 -9.74 21.43
C ILE A 790 -13.62 -11.16 20.92
N ILE A 791 -12.59 -11.97 20.71
CA ILE A 791 -12.76 -13.34 20.21
C ILE A 791 -13.49 -14.22 21.23
N VAL A 792 -13.08 -14.18 22.50
CA VAL A 792 -13.73 -14.93 23.57
C VAL A 792 -15.20 -14.57 23.65
N SER A 793 -15.52 -13.27 23.73
CA SER A 793 -16.90 -12.78 23.78
C SER A 793 -17.69 -13.22 22.54
N THR A 794 -17.11 -13.14 21.36
CA THR A 794 -17.72 -13.55 20.10
C THR A 794 -18.10 -15.04 20.11
N VAL A 795 -17.18 -15.90 20.52
CA VAL A 795 -17.42 -17.36 20.59
C VAL A 795 -18.45 -17.70 21.67
N LEU A 796 -18.37 -17.04 22.83
CA LEU A 796 -19.33 -17.25 23.92
C LEU A 796 -20.73 -16.84 23.52
N VAL A 797 -20.89 -15.66 22.93
CA VAL A 797 -22.20 -15.17 22.44
C VAL A 797 -22.75 -16.06 21.33
N ALA A 798 -21.91 -16.45 20.35
CA ALA A 798 -22.33 -17.32 19.27
C ALA A 798 -22.75 -18.73 19.78
N SER A 799 -22.15 -19.21 20.85
CA SER A 799 -22.50 -20.49 21.48
C SER A 799 -23.74 -20.39 22.37
N TRP A 800 -24.00 -19.24 22.97
CA TRP A 800 -25.09 -19.03 23.93
C TRP A 800 -26.48 -19.09 23.28
N VAL A 801 -26.62 -18.53 22.06
CA VAL A 801 -27.92 -18.47 21.37
C VAL A 801 -28.52 -19.86 21.11
N PRO A 802 -27.80 -20.85 20.52
CA PRO A 802 -28.35 -22.21 20.36
C PRO A 802 -28.64 -22.90 21.69
N VAL A 803 -27.83 -22.65 22.72
CA VAL A 803 -27.99 -23.24 24.04
C VAL A 803 -29.27 -22.77 24.73
N ARG A 804 -29.59 -21.45 24.63
CA ARG A 804 -30.85 -20.88 25.16
C ARG A 804 -32.09 -21.53 24.51
N ASN A 805 -32.03 -21.80 23.20
CA ASN A 805 -33.15 -22.43 22.51
C ASN A 805 -33.36 -23.88 22.98
N ILE A 806 -32.30 -24.59 23.41
CA ILE A 806 -32.38 -25.92 24.00
C ILE A 806 -33.04 -25.88 25.37
N ALA A 807 -32.70 -24.90 26.20
CA ALA A 807 -33.27 -24.77 27.56
C ALA A 807 -34.78 -24.47 27.55
N GLN A 808 -35.24 -23.87 26.46
CA GLN A 808 -36.69 -23.53 26.27
C GLN A 808 -37.47 -24.59 25.51
N ALA A 809 -36.82 -25.66 25.01
CA ALA A 809 -37.53 -26.71 24.28
C ALA A 809 -38.34 -27.62 25.23
N ASP A 810 -39.60 -27.87 24.89
CA ASP A 810 -40.41 -28.83 25.60
C ASP A 810 -40.04 -30.28 25.18
N TRP A 811 -39.19 -30.90 25.97
CA TRP A 811 -38.64 -32.26 25.73
C TRP A 811 -39.70 -33.37 25.92
N SER A 812 -40.81 -33.09 26.63
CA SER A 812 -41.89 -34.07 26.88
C SER A 812 -42.61 -34.47 25.59
N HIS A 813 -42.76 -33.56 24.65
CA HIS A 813 -43.40 -33.80 23.36
C HIS A 813 -42.53 -34.73 22.44
N LEU A 814 -41.19 -34.62 22.54
CA LEU A 814 -40.25 -35.42 21.73
C LEU A 814 -40.13 -36.85 22.20
N LEU A 815 -40.29 -37.12 23.51
CA LEU A 815 -40.36 -38.49 24.07
C LEU A 815 -41.64 -39.20 23.65
N LYS A 816 -42.73 -38.51 23.48
CA LYS A 816 -44.02 -39.04 23.03
C LYS A 816 -44.08 -39.34 21.53
N SER A 817 -43.35 -38.55 20.69
CA SER A 817 -43.30 -38.74 19.23
C SER A 817 -42.27 -39.78 18.77
N GLY A 818 -41.34 -40.18 19.62
CA GLY A 818 -40.33 -41.24 19.35
C GLY A 818 -40.75 -42.59 19.79
N ALA A 819 -41.91 -42.79 20.38
CA ALA A 819 -42.48 -44.07 20.81
C ALA A 819 -43.57 -44.63 19.86
N ALA A 820 -43.79 -44.01 18.66
CA ALA A 820 -44.65 -44.50 17.62
C ALA A 820 -43.89 -45.02 16.41
#